data_68b5e84ab4b9cdfaf4814ac11a1e6db4
#
_entry.id   68b5e84ab4b9cdfaf4814ac11a1e6db4
#
_cell.length_a   1.000
_cell.length_b   1.000
_cell.length_c   1.000
_cell.angle_alpha   90.00
_cell.angle_beta   90.00
_cell.angle_gamma   90.00
#
_symmetry.space_group_name_H-M   'P 1'
#
loop_
_entity.id
_entity.type
_entity.pdbx_description
1 polymer ?
#
loop_
_entity_poly.entity_id
_entity_poly.type
_entity_poly.pdbx_seq_one_letter_code
_entity_poly.pdbx_strand_id
1 'polypeptide(L)'
;MQSEWAVNTDKCKLAPTEVENVWKLEIGPSIREWFGAGPEDEMTKIGVVVRNADGSKQTEDLFIELDDAADTFVPAAVVKEAMPSGTQIGINYLSPTSVCVAFYDKDTEGKSYDHCFVLGDFNNWKVSNSYQMKRDEDKGCWWYTFTGLTEGKEYRFQYQLIDTEGESFRTYDPYTEITYDGDDKWISSTTYPNLPSFPANTSGIVGSFQTSKPAFEWKNKDFKIKDKNDLVIYELHFRDFSATHDINGALEKLDYLENLGINAIELMPCQEFDGNDSWGYNPRAYFALDKAYGTREMYKHFIDECHSRGIAVLLDVVYNHTTGVHPMARLYWNSSKSCTAENNPWYNVTAPHPYSVYHDLNHENLMVREHIKRSLVYLMDEYRFDGFRFDLTKGFTQRKCNESNVGNYDASRIAILKDYASAIFLANPNAVMICEHFCETREENELAQAGMQLWKNMNNAYCQTAMGWLKDGDDLGWMWSGKCGMPFGSLVGFMESHDEERTAYKAAQWGNGACQSDLGVRMQRLGLNAAFSMLIPGPKMIWQFGELGYDTSIEEGGRTSAKPIHWEYYDDASRKGLYDTYAKLLEFRFSHPSLFASSATFTIEAGSGWTQRALYCTNGGDGFVLVGNFDTKNSDLTAWPPFGGKWKDVFTSNTYDMPENGERKIVFSDCPQGTFHLLIKK
;
A
#
# COMPACT_ATOMS: atom_id res chain seq x y z
N MET A 1 -11.37 11.51 44.37
CA MET A 1 -10.73 12.46 43.43
C MET A 1 -9.69 13.28 44.17
N GLN A 2 -8.59 13.54 43.53
CA GLN A 2 -7.63 14.52 43.98
C GLN A 2 -8.24 15.90 43.74
N SER A 3 -8.44 16.69 44.77
CA SER A 3 -9.14 17.98 44.67
C SER A 3 -8.32 19.06 43.95
N GLU A 4 -7.00 18.87 43.89
CA GLU A 4 -6.07 19.75 43.18
C GLU A 4 -5.00 18.94 42.51
N TRP A 5 -4.76 19.16 41.25
CA TRP A 5 -3.83 18.40 40.40
C TRP A 5 -2.38 18.35 40.95
N ALA A 6 -1.93 19.41 41.60
CA ALA A 6 -0.57 19.51 42.11
C ALA A 6 -0.39 18.94 43.53
N VAL A 7 -1.45 18.54 44.23
CA VAL A 7 -1.40 18.10 45.62
C VAL A 7 -1.35 16.57 45.71
N ASN A 8 -0.27 16.04 46.26
CA ASN A 8 -0.15 14.58 46.55
C ASN A 8 -0.96 14.22 47.79
N THR A 9 -1.82 13.22 47.68
CA THR A 9 -2.60 12.71 48.82
C THR A 9 -2.15 11.29 49.12
N ASP A 10 -2.11 10.89 50.41
CA ASP A 10 -1.78 9.55 50.81
C ASP A 10 -2.76 8.50 50.24
N LYS A 11 -3.99 8.91 49.96
CA LYS A 11 -5.03 8.08 49.36
C LYS A 11 -4.63 7.57 47.97
N CYS A 12 -3.88 8.35 47.19
CA CYS A 12 -3.49 8.02 45.82
C CYS A 12 -2.01 7.57 45.68
N LYS A 13 -1.35 7.30 46.84
CA LYS A 13 0.06 6.91 46.83
C LYS A 13 0.24 5.46 46.48
N LEU A 14 1.01 5.20 45.43
CA LEU A 14 1.42 3.84 45.07
C LEU A 14 2.43 3.28 46.09
N ALA A 15 2.24 2.04 46.50
CA ALA A 15 3.17 1.29 47.37
C ALA A 15 4.00 0.32 46.49
N PRO A 16 5.30 0.14 46.75
CA PRO A 16 6.09 -0.88 46.10
C PRO A 16 5.60 -2.29 46.46
N THR A 17 5.72 -3.23 45.55
CA THR A 17 5.43 -4.64 45.79
C THR A 17 6.74 -5.42 45.98
N GLU A 18 6.64 -6.74 46.23
CA GLU A 18 7.79 -7.64 46.28
C GLU A 18 8.45 -7.87 44.91
N VAL A 19 7.76 -7.50 43.85
CA VAL A 19 8.26 -7.61 42.47
C VAL A 19 8.96 -6.30 42.08
N GLU A 20 10.18 -6.40 41.60
CA GLU A 20 10.95 -5.23 41.18
C GLU A 20 10.22 -4.44 40.08
N ASN A 21 10.15 -3.11 40.25
CA ASN A 21 9.46 -2.15 39.34
C ASN A 21 7.94 -2.31 39.23
N VAL A 22 7.31 -3.07 40.18
CA VAL A 22 5.84 -3.16 40.26
C VAL A 22 5.36 -2.41 41.50
N TRP A 23 4.38 -1.52 41.27
CA TRP A 23 3.78 -0.67 42.27
C TRP A 23 2.27 -0.94 42.35
N LYS A 24 1.69 -0.83 43.53
CA LYS A 24 0.30 -1.18 43.84
C LYS A 24 -0.43 0.01 44.46
N LEU A 25 -1.66 0.23 44.02
CA LEU A 25 -2.66 1.06 44.68
C LEU A 25 -3.88 0.20 44.99
N GLU A 26 -4.33 0.17 46.23
CA GLU A 26 -5.58 -0.48 46.60
C GLU A 26 -6.71 0.56 46.65
N ILE A 27 -7.72 0.32 45.84
CA ILE A 27 -8.95 1.10 45.79
C ILE A 27 -10.00 0.35 46.60
N GLY A 28 -10.41 0.92 47.74
CA GLY A 28 -11.33 0.23 48.64
C GLY A 28 -12.03 1.21 49.63
N PRO A 29 -13.11 0.79 50.30
CA PRO A 29 -13.71 -0.53 50.26
C PRO A 29 -14.49 -0.85 48.99
N SER A 30 -14.91 0.19 48.23
CA SER A 30 -15.48 0.07 46.90
C SER A 30 -15.01 1.23 46.00
N ILE A 31 -15.09 1.06 44.70
CA ILE A 31 -14.76 2.11 43.74
C ILE A 31 -15.68 3.33 43.95
N ARG A 32 -16.98 3.13 44.17
CA ARG A 32 -17.95 4.20 44.41
C ARG A 32 -17.59 5.02 45.68
N GLU A 33 -17.34 4.36 46.78
CA GLU A 33 -16.94 5.04 47.99
C GLU A 33 -15.59 5.75 47.88
N TRP A 34 -14.64 5.14 47.16
CA TRP A 34 -13.35 5.75 46.89
C TRP A 34 -13.46 7.09 46.16
N PHE A 35 -14.30 7.16 45.11
CA PHE A 35 -14.51 8.35 44.32
C PHE A 35 -15.64 9.26 44.85
N GLY A 36 -16.35 8.84 45.87
CA GLY A 36 -17.48 9.58 46.45
C GLY A 36 -18.69 9.65 45.50
N ALA A 37 -18.86 8.63 44.68
CA ALA A 37 -20.00 8.50 43.77
C ALA A 37 -21.25 8.02 44.55
N GLY A 38 -22.42 8.56 44.19
CA GLY A 38 -23.71 8.13 44.72
C GLY A 38 -24.12 6.74 44.22
N PRO A 39 -25.13 6.13 44.82
CA PRO A 39 -25.58 4.79 44.41
C PRO A 39 -26.14 4.75 42.99
N GLU A 40 -26.67 5.86 42.48
CA GLU A 40 -27.27 6.01 41.15
C GLU A 40 -26.32 6.60 40.10
N ASP A 41 -25.08 7.00 40.50
CA ASP A 41 -24.12 7.56 39.55
C ASP A 41 -23.57 6.45 38.64
N GLU A 42 -23.66 6.62 37.32
CA GLU A 42 -23.04 5.71 36.35
C GLU A 42 -21.52 5.93 36.33
N MET A 43 -20.78 4.86 36.63
CA MET A 43 -19.31 4.87 36.58
C MET A 43 -18.84 3.89 35.50
N THR A 44 -18.41 4.42 34.37
CA THR A 44 -18.03 3.61 33.21
C THR A 44 -16.53 3.37 33.11
N LYS A 45 -15.71 4.26 33.71
CA LYS A 45 -14.24 4.11 33.67
C LYS A 45 -13.54 4.89 34.77
N ILE A 46 -12.34 4.46 35.10
CA ILE A 46 -11.39 5.16 35.97
C ILE A 46 -10.29 5.74 35.09
N GLY A 47 -10.11 7.05 35.12
CA GLY A 47 -8.93 7.72 34.56
C GLY A 47 -7.78 7.69 35.56
N VAL A 48 -6.62 7.25 35.14
CA VAL A 48 -5.41 7.15 35.98
C VAL A 48 -4.25 7.85 35.29
N VAL A 49 -3.59 8.75 36.03
CA VAL A 49 -2.28 9.29 35.65
C VAL A 49 -1.29 8.97 36.76
N VAL A 50 -0.25 8.20 36.43
CA VAL A 50 0.82 7.92 37.38
C VAL A 50 1.92 8.97 37.22
N ARG A 51 2.33 9.59 38.33
CA ARG A 51 3.39 10.60 38.33
C ARG A 51 4.37 10.40 39.47
N ASN A 52 5.56 10.93 39.32
CA ASN A 52 6.51 10.99 40.42
C ASN A 52 6.10 12.06 41.48
N ALA A 53 6.70 12.00 42.68
CA ALA A 53 6.28 12.84 43.77
C ALA A 53 6.44 14.34 43.56
N ASP A 54 7.40 14.77 42.74
CA ASP A 54 7.65 16.17 42.40
C ASP A 54 6.88 16.64 41.13
N GLY A 55 6.14 15.76 40.48
CA GLY A 55 5.34 16.08 39.29
C GLY A 55 6.14 16.31 38.00
N SER A 56 7.46 16.09 38.01
CA SER A 56 8.33 16.33 36.86
C SER A 56 8.19 15.29 35.75
N LYS A 57 7.62 14.12 36.06
CA LYS A 57 7.34 13.04 35.12
C LYS A 57 5.97 12.44 35.40
N GLN A 58 5.24 12.13 34.35
CA GLN A 58 3.94 11.46 34.42
C GLN A 58 3.71 10.57 33.21
N THR A 59 2.75 9.64 33.34
CA THR A 59 2.23 8.85 32.21
C THR A 59 1.25 9.68 31.41
N GLU A 60 0.90 9.21 30.25
CA GLU A 60 -0.32 9.59 29.56
C GLU A 60 -1.56 9.22 30.39
N ASP A 61 -2.74 9.68 29.97
CA ASP A 61 -4.01 9.30 30.59
C ASP A 61 -4.27 7.81 30.34
N LEU A 62 -4.30 7.03 31.41
CA LEU A 62 -4.66 5.61 31.35
C LEU A 62 -6.12 5.47 31.77
N PHE A 63 -6.91 4.72 31.02
CA PHE A 63 -8.30 4.44 31.34
C PHE A 63 -8.51 2.97 31.66
N ILE A 64 -9.15 2.70 32.78
CA ILE A 64 -9.59 1.36 33.20
C ILE A 64 -11.11 1.38 33.06
N GLU A 65 -11.64 0.61 32.13
CA GLU A 65 -13.08 0.46 31.97
C GLU A 65 -13.65 -0.27 33.20
N LEU A 66 -14.80 0.19 33.68
CA LEU A 66 -15.52 -0.42 34.79
C LEU A 66 -16.75 -1.14 34.22
N ASP A 67 -16.83 -2.44 34.43
CA ASP A 67 -18.09 -3.14 34.27
C ASP A 67 -19.01 -2.78 35.43
N ASP A 68 -20.22 -2.32 35.11
CA ASP A 68 -21.23 -2.06 36.15
C ASP A 68 -21.63 -3.40 36.81
N ALA A 69 -21.13 -3.67 38.00
CA ALA A 69 -21.35 -4.92 38.74
C ALA A 69 -22.81 -5.11 39.24
N ALA A 70 -23.79 -4.43 38.63
CA ALA A 70 -25.17 -4.47 39.09
C ALA A 70 -26.02 -5.60 38.51
N ASP A 71 -25.64 -6.18 37.37
CA ASP A 71 -26.27 -7.40 36.83
C ASP A 71 -25.19 -8.28 36.19
N THR A 72 -24.84 -9.38 36.86
CA THR A 72 -24.05 -10.44 36.22
C THR A 72 -24.87 -10.99 35.05
N PHE A 73 -24.63 -10.43 33.85
CA PHE A 73 -25.26 -10.94 32.64
C PHE A 73 -24.93 -12.42 32.48
N VAL A 74 -25.98 -13.25 32.45
CA VAL A 74 -25.82 -14.70 32.24
C VAL A 74 -26.22 -15.02 30.81
N PRO A 75 -25.26 -15.47 29.97
CA PRO A 75 -25.57 -15.94 28.63
C PRO A 75 -26.60 -17.06 28.63
N ALA A 76 -27.54 -17.04 27.68
CA ALA A 76 -28.41 -18.15 27.45
C ALA A 76 -27.67 -19.35 26.86
N ALA A 77 -28.25 -20.54 26.90
CA ALA A 77 -27.72 -21.70 26.21
C ALA A 77 -27.59 -21.42 24.70
N VAL A 78 -26.43 -21.76 24.14
CA VAL A 78 -26.16 -21.53 22.71
C VAL A 78 -27.08 -22.38 21.83
N VAL A 79 -27.77 -21.76 20.91
CA VAL A 79 -28.55 -22.44 19.89
C VAL A 79 -27.64 -22.96 18.79
N LYS A 80 -27.64 -24.28 18.58
CA LYS A 80 -26.88 -24.95 17.52
C LYS A 80 -27.76 -25.09 16.29
N GLU A 81 -27.43 -24.38 15.23
CA GLU A 81 -28.19 -24.33 13.98
C GLU A 81 -27.27 -23.96 12.81
N ALA A 82 -27.49 -24.62 11.66
CA ALA A 82 -26.77 -24.28 10.45
C ALA A 82 -27.09 -22.86 9.98
N MET A 83 -26.08 -22.10 9.53
CA MET A 83 -26.33 -20.79 8.96
C MET A 83 -27.16 -20.87 7.67
N PRO A 84 -27.85 -19.78 7.30
CA PRO A 84 -28.70 -19.74 6.11
C PRO A 84 -27.96 -20.22 4.84
N SER A 85 -28.65 -20.98 4.00
CA SER A 85 -28.07 -21.50 2.75
C SER A 85 -27.60 -20.34 1.86
N GLY A 86 -26.43 -20.49 1.23
CA GLY A 86 -25.82 -19.47 0.36
C GLY A 86 -25.04 -18.39 1.10
N THR A 87 -24.96 -18.44 2.45
CA THR A 87 -24.15 -17.50 3.22
C THR A 87 -22.75 -18.03 3.49
N GLN A 88 -21.81 -17.12 3.76
CA GLN A 88 -20.40 -17.39 4.05
C GLN A 88 -19.94 -16.60 5.28
N ILE A 89 -18.73 -16.85 5.76
CA ILE A 89 -18.11 -16.08 6.86
C ILE A 89 -18.03 -14.60 6.47
N GLY A 90 -18.32 -13.69 7.41
CA GLY A 90 -18.38 -12.23 7.22
C GLY A 90 -19.82 -11.74 7.01
N ILE A 91 -19.98 -10.63 6.32
CA ILE A 91 -21.26 -9.91 6.15
C ILE A 91 -21.96 -10.40 4.87
N ASN A 92 -23.22 -10.83 5.02
CA ASN A 92 -24.06 -11.35 3.91
C ASN A 92 -25.36 -10.53 3.82
N TYR A 93 -25.57 -9.83 2.72
CA TYR A 93 -26.78 -9.07 2.43
C TYR A 93 -27.85 -10.00 1.84
N LEU A 94 -28.87 -10.35 2.64
CA LEU A 94 -29.91 -11.30 2.25
C LEU A 94 -31.10 -10.62 1.53
N SER A 95 -31.41 -9.40 1.94
CA SER A 95 -32.47 -8.57 1.35
C SER A 95 -32.26 -7.10 1.72
N PRO A 96 -33.05 -6.15 1.17
CA PRO A 96 -32.99 -4.75 1.56
C PRO A 96 -33.18 -4.48 3.06
N THR A 97 -33.75 -5.43 3.80
CA THR A 97 -34.07 -5.30 5.23
C THR A 97 -33.47 -6.41 6.10
N SER A 98 -32.55 -7.22 5.55
CA SER A 98 -31.97 -8.35 6.28
C SER A 98 -30.49 -8.57 5.94
N VAL A 99 -29.69 -8.77 6.99
CA VAL A 99 -28.24 -9.07 6.90
C VAL A 99 -27.93 -10.25 7.80
N CYS A 100 -27.16 -11.22 7.30
CA CYS A 100 -26.56 -12.27 8.12
C CYS A 100 -25.07 -11.98 8.31
N VAL A 101 -24.63 -11.91 9.55
CA VAL A 101 -23.21 -11.82 9.90
C VAL A 101 -22.72 -13.16 10.44
N ALA A 102 -21.50 -13.55 10.07
CA ALA A 102 -20.92 -14.83 10.49
C ALA A 102 -19.44 -14.67 10.83
N PHE A 103 -19.04 -15.14 12.01
CA PHE A 103 -17.71 -14.98 12.56
C PHE A 103 -17.05 -16.35 12.88
N TYR A 104 -15.86 -16.57 12.33
CA TYR A 104 -15.08 -17.79 12.56
C TYR A 104 -14.06 -17.56 13.67
N ASP A 105 -14.05 -18.44 14.69
CA ASP A 105 -13.27 -18.25 15.91
C ASP A 105 -12.44 -19.45 16.34
N LYS A 106 -12.31 -20.50 15.54
CA LYS A 106 -11.53 -21.67 15.94
C LYS A 106 -10.04 -21.38 16.03
N ASP A 107 -9.43 -21.87 17.11
CA ASP A 107 -7.98 -21.86 17.29
C ASP A 107 -7.30 -23.05 16.57
N THR A 108 -5.98 -23.21 16.75
CA THR A 108 -5.20 -24.30 16.13
C THR A 108 -5.59 -25.71 16.63
N GLU A 109 -6.24 -25.82 17.80
CA GLU A 109 -6.78 -27.08 18.35
C GLU A 109 -8.24 -27.31 17.99
N GLY A 110 -8.87 -26.37 17.27
CA GLY A 110 -10.28 -26.40 16.92
C GLY A 110 -11.22 -25.97 18.04
N LYS A 111 -10.68 -25.37 19.12
CA LYS A 111 -11.48 -24.78 20.20
C LYS A 111 -12.10 -23.46 19.75
N SER A 112 -13.18 -23.07 20.37
CA SER A 112 -13.94 -21.84 20.13
C SER A 112 -14.26 -21.17 21.44
N TYR A 113 -14.67 -19.91 21.38
CA TYR A 113 -15.29 -19.21 22.51
C TYR A 113 -16.62 -19.89 22.89
N ASP A 114 -17.06 -19.71 24.13
CA ASP A 114 -18.30 -20.31 24.64
C ASP A 114 -19.54 -19.57 24.16
N HIS A 115 -19.43 -18.23 24.03
CA HIS A 115 -20.53 -17.38 23.58
C HIS A 115 -20.04 -16.27 22.66
N CYS A 116 -20.90 -15.86 21.73
CA CYS A 116 -20.68 -14.69 20.89
C CYS A 116 -21.97 -13.86 20.78
N PHE A 117 -21.84 -12.55 20.84
CA PHE A 117 -22.95 -11.60 20.76
C PHE A 117 -22.66 -10.54 19.71
N VAL A 118 -23.71 -10.00 19.08
CA VAL A 118 -23.62 -8.78 18.26
C VAL A 118 -24.04 -7.57 19.08
N LEU A 119 -23.22 -6.54 19.07
CA LEU A 119 -23.47 -5.24 19.71
C LEU A 119 -23.47 -4.15 18.64
N GLY A 120 -24.26 -3.12 18.80
CA GLY A 120 -24.30 -2.05 17.80
C GLY A 120 -25.36 -0.99 18.05
N ASP A 121 -25.56 -0.15 17.05
CA ASP A 121 -26.55 0.92 17.07
C ASP A 121 -27.99 0.42 17.32
N PHE A 122 -28.26 -0.87 17.06
CA PHE A 122 -29.57 -1.51 17.21
C PHE A 122 -29.89 -1.93 18.65
N ASN A 123 -28.91 -2.03 19.54
CA ASN A 123 -29.09 -2.45 20.95
C ASN A 123 -28.34 -1.55 21.94
N ASN A 124 -27.98 -0.33 21.51
CA ASN A 124 -27.23 0.62 22.32
C ASN A 124 -25.93 0.05 22.91
N TRP A 125 -25.26 -0.84 22.15
CA TRP A 125 -23.99 -1.46 22.49
C TRP A 125 -24.00 -2.33 23.78
N LYS A 126 -25.19 -2.81 24.18
CA LYS A 126 -25.38 -3.64 25.37
C LYS A 126 -25.49 -5.12 25.00
N VAL A 127 -24.82 -5.98 25.78
CA VAL A 127 -24.98 -7.42 25.66
C VAL A 127 -26.40 -7.83 26.03
N SER A 128 -27.01 -8.71 25.24
CA SER A 128 -28.36 -9.20 25.47
C SER A 128 -28.53 -10.57 24.80
N ASN A 129 -29.24 -11.47 25.46
CA ASN A 129 -29.55 -12.81 24.93
C ASN A 129 -30.35 -12.76 23.62
N SER A 130 -31.09 -11.67 23.35
CA SER A 130 -31.76 -11.44 22.07
C SER A 130 -30.80 -11.26 20.89
N TYR A 131 -29.54 -10.90 21.16
CA TYR A 131 -28.50 -10.69 20.18
C TYR A 131 -27.35 -11.71 20.33
N GLN A 132 -27.60 -12.82 21.07
CA GLN A 132 -26.67 -13.94 21.10
C GLN A 132 -26.64 -14.64 19.77
N MET A 133 -25.44 -14.90 19.25
CA MET A 133 -25.24 -15.59 17.99
C MET A 133 -25.50 -17.09 18.13
N LYS A 134 -25.98 -17.70 17.07
CA LYS A 134 -26.12 -19.15 16.93
C LYS A 134 -24.78 -19.76 16.50
N ARG A 135 -24.61 -21.04 16.78
CA ARG A 135 -23.42 -21.81 16.39
C ARG A 135 -23.74 -22.76 15.26
N ASP A 136 -23.04 -22.60 14.12
CA ASP A 136 -22.95 -23.61 13.07
C ASP A 136 -21.74 -24.51 13.37
N GLU A 137 -22.00 -25.72 13.83
CA GLU A 137 -20.91 -26.63 14.22
C GLU A 137 -20.17 -27.21 13.01
N ASP A 138 -20.86 -27.41 11.90
CA ASP A 138 -20.26 -27.98 10.69
C ASP A 138 -19.29 -26.97 10.04
N LYS A 139 -19.68 -25.70 9.98
CA LYS A 139 -18.82 -24.62 9.50
C LYS A 139 -17.87 -24.06 10.54
N GLY A 140 -18.10 -24.36 11.82
CA GLY A 140 -17.27 -23.91 12.94
C GLY A 140 -17.34 -22.42 13.18
N CYS A 141 -18.50 -21.79 12.99
CA CYS A 141 -18.65 -20.34 13.09
C CYS A 141 -19.87 -19.93 13.91
N TRP A 142 -19.85 -18.70 14.40
CA TRP A 142 -20.98 -18.00 14.98
C TRP A 142 -21.73 -17.26 13.88
N TRP A 143 -23.06 -17.14 13.97
CA TRP A 143 -23.85 -16.37 13.02
C TRP A 143 -25.09 -15.75 13.66
N TYR A 144 -25.50 -14.60 13.12
CA TYR A 144 -26.72 -13.90 13.51
C TYR A 144 -27.38 -13.26 12.29
N THR A 145 -28.71 -13.33 12.19
CA THR A 145 -29.45 -12.68 11.11
C THR A 145 -30.27 -11.52 11.66
N PHE A 146 -29.94 -10.33 11.21
CA PHE A 146 -30.79 -9.15 11.40
C PHE A 146 -31.95 -9.16 10.43
N THR A 147 -33.11 -8.79 10.92
CA THR A 147 -34.33 -8.63 10.12
C THR A 147 -35.05 -7.33 10.50
N GLY A 148 -35.86 -6.78 9.58
CA GLY A 148 -36.54 -5.52 9.82
C GLY A 148 -35.64 -4.30 9.87
N LEU A 149 -34.46 -4.38 9.23
CA LEU A 149 -33.56 -3.24 9.07
C LEU A 149 -34.22 -2.15 8.20
N THR A 150 -33.85 -0.91 8.45
CA THR A 150 -34.22 0.20 7.57
C THR A 150 -33.33 0.20 6.34
N GLU A 151 -33.95 0.10 5.17
CA GLU A 151 -33.24 0.13 3.88
C GLU A 151 -32.41 1.41 3.72
N GLY A 152 -31.18 1.28 3.26
CA GLY A 152 -30.25 2.39 3.06
C GLY A 152 -29.63 2.95 4.34
N LYS A 153 -30.06 2.50 5.52
CA LYS A 153 -29.44 2.92 6.78
C LYS A 153 -28.19 2.09 7.06
N GLU A 154 -27.11 2.77 7.42
CA GLU A 154 -25.90 2.15 7.94
C GLU A 154 -26.08 1.79 9.43
N TYR A 155 -25.59 0.61 9.81
CA TYR A 155 -25.60 0.10 11.17
C TYR A 155 -24.18 -0.28 11.58
N ARG A 156 -23.66 0.37 12.62
CA ARG A 156 -22.35 0.07 13.19
C ARG A 156 -22.48 -1.05 14.20
N PHE A 157 -21.50 -1.95 14.24
CA PHE A 157 -21.55 -3.11 15.11
C PHE A 157 -20.15 -3.65 15.46
N GLN A 158 -20.15 -4.48 16.50
CA GLN A 158 -19.03 -5.29 16.97
C GLN A 158 -19.52 -6.66 17.39
N TYR A 159 -18.60 -7.59 17.54
CA TYR A 159 -18.79 -8.84 18.25
C TYR A 159 -18.26 -8.71 19.68
N GLN A 160 -18.94 -9.33 20.64
CA GLN A 160 -18.43 -9.62 21.95
C GLN A 160 -18.36 -11.13 22.11
N LEU A 161 -17.15 -11.64 22.32
CA LEU A 161 -16.88 -13.05 22.58
C LEU A 161 -16.66 -13.23 24.08
N ILE A 162 -17.13 -14.36 24.61
CA ILE A 162 -16.92 -14.75 26.01
C ILE A 162 -16.33 -16.16 26.02
N ASP A 163 -15.24 -16.35 26.75
CA ASP A 163 -14.54 -17.62 26.88
C ASP A 163 -15.08 -18.48 28.01
N THR A 164 -14.47 -19.66 28.22
CA THR A 164 -14.81 -20.62 29.29
C THR A 164 -14.60 -20.09 30.72
N GLU A 165 -13.80 -19.06 30.87
CA GLU A 165 -13.50 -18.44 32.18
C GLU A 165 -14.42 -17.25 32.47
N GLY A 166 -15.24 -16.86 31.47
CA GLY A 166 -16.15 -15.72 31.54
C GLY A 166 -15.47 -14.41 31.15
N GLU A 167 -14.20 -14.47 30.75
CA GLU A 167 -13.51 -13.28 30.23
C GLU A 167 -14.09 -12.93 28.86
N SER A 168 -14.19 -11.64 28.60
CA SER A 168 -14.78 -11.16 27.34
C SER A 168 -13.89 -10.16 26.62
N PHE A 169 -13.98 -10.15 25.28
CA PHE A 169 -13.37 -9.10 24.50
C PHE A 169 -14.28 -8.71 23.33
N ARG A 170 -14.11 -7.45 22.85
CA ARG A 170 -14.82 -6.91 21.70
C ARG A 170 -13.93 -6.83 20.49
N THR A 171 -14.50 -7.12 19.33
CA THR A 171 -13.81 -7.00 18.06
C THR A 171 -14.79 -6.65 16.93
N TYR A 172 -14.30 -6.08 15.84
CA TYR A 172 -15.12 -5.81 14.66
C TYR A 172 -15.07 -6.98 13.67
N ASP A 173 -15.92 -6.93 12.65
CA ASP A 173 -15.94 -7.95 11.60
C ASP A 173 -14.75 -7.76 10.64
N PRO A 174 -13.93 -8.80 10.37
CA PRO A 174 -12.78 -8.68 9.47
C PRO A 174 -13.16 -8.43 8.00
N TYR A 175 -14.43 -8.61 7.63
CA TYR A 175 -14.97 -8.34 6.29
C TYR A 175 -15.71 -7.00 6.21
N THR A 176 -15.58 -6.15 7.21
CA THR A 176 -16.25 -4.85 7.20
C THR A 176 -15.66 -3.93 6.12
N GLU A 177 -16.55 -3.20 5.43
CA GLU A 177 -16.20 -2.30 4.34
C GLU A 177 -15.89 -0.87 4.82
N ILE A 178 -16.17 -0.58 6.06
CA ILE A 178 -15.88 0.67 6.76
C ILE A 178 -15.60 0.35 8.22
N THR A 179 -14.60 1.01 8.79
CA THR A 179 -14.33 0.98 10.24
C THR A 179 -14.51 2.37 10.83
N TYR A 180 -14.80 2.45 12.13
CA TYR A 180 -14.82 3.68 12.90
C TYR A 180 -14.06 3.50 14.19
N ASP A 181 -13.34 4.53 14.62
CA ASP A 181 -12.65 4.59 15.91
C ASP A 181 -12.65 6.00 16.53
N GLY A 182 -12.00 6.13 17.68
CA GLY A 182 -11.96 7.40 18.40
C GLY A 182 -11.14 8.49 17.73
N ASP A 183 -10.24 8.13 16.81
CA ASP A 183 -9.35 9.06 16.11
C ASP A 183 -9.96 9.64 14.83
N ASP A 184 -11.07 9.09 14.36
CA ASP A 184 -11.84 9.61 13.23
C ASP A 184 -12.23 11.10 13.41
N LYS A 185 -12.37 11.55 14.65
CA LYS A 185 -12.65 12.98 15.01
C LYS A 185 -11.60 13.96 14.50
N TRP A 186 -10.40 13.49 14.16
CA TRP A 186 -9.31 14.31 13.64
C TRP A 186 -9.30 14.39 12.11
N ILE A 187 -10.11 13.60 11.43
CA ILE A 187 -10.27 13.68 9.99
C ILE A 187 -11.08 14.92 9.63
N SER A 188 -10.56 15.71 8.68
CA SER A 188 -11.21 16.95 8.24
C SER A 188 -12.57 16.68 7.60
N SER A 189 -13.55 17.53 7.90
CA SER A 189 -14.86 17.48 7.23
C SER A 189 -14.80 17.83 5.72
N THR A 190 -13.71 18.40 5.23
CA THR A 190 -13.46 18.58 3.80
C THR A 190 -12.99 17.29 3.14
N THR A 191 -12.19 16.49 3.85
CA THR A 191 -11.73 15.18 3.41
C THR A 191 -12.84 14.14 3.51
N TYR A 192 -13.55 14.09 4.66
CA TYR A 192 -14.66 13.16 4.86
C TYR A 192 -15.91 13.92 5.34
N PRO A 193 -16.76 14.41 4.43
CA PRO A 193 -18.01 15.08 4.79
C PRO A 193 -18.98 14.15 5.52
N ASN A 194 -19.61 14.66 6.59
CA ASN A 194 -20.62 13.93 7.38
C ASN A 194 -20.12 12.64 8.04
N LEU A 195 -18.82 12.56 8.36
CA LEU A 195 -18.29 11.42 9.11
C LEU A 195 -19.03 11.28 10.44
N PRO A 196 -19.67 10.12 10.74
CA PRO A 196 -20.38 9.94 12.00
C PRO A 196 -19.43 10.00 13.19
N SER A 197 -19.87 10.62 14.30
CA SER A 197 -19.12 10.55 15.54
C SER A 197 -19.01 9.12 16.04
N PHE A 198 -17.89 8.78 16.67
CA PHE A 198 -17.71 7.46 17.28
C PHE A 198 -18.78 7.22 18.37
N PRO A 199 -19.37 6.00 18.49
CA PRO A 199 -20.43 5.73 19.47
C PRO A 199 -19.93 5.89 20.91
N ALA A 200 -20.69 6.59 21.74
CA ALA A 200 -20.29 6.88 23.13
C ALA A 200 -20.30 5.64 24.06
N ASN A 201 -21.08 4.60 23.69
CA ASN A 201 -21.33 3.44 24.55
C ASN A 201 -20.49 2.21 24.14
N THR A 202 -19.42 2.42 23.43
CA THR A 202 -18.46 1.35 23.06
C THR A 202 -17.04 1.89 23.01
N SER A 203 -16.09 0.98 22.82
CA SER A 203 -14.67 1.29 22.71
C SER A 203 -14.02 0.43 21.62
N GLY A 204 -12.78 0.74 21.28
CA GLY A 204 -12.03 0.06 20.24
C GLY A 204 -12.50 0.45 18.83
N ILE A 205 -12.42 -0.48 17.89
CA ILE A 205 -12.80 -0.26 16.50
C ILE A 205 -14.16 -0.91 16.25
N VAL A 206 -15.05 -0.22 15.54
CA VAL A 206 -16.36 -0.77 15.12
C VAL A 206 -16.39 -0.90 13.60
N GLY A 207 -17.01 -1.96 13.09
CA GLY A 207 -17.36 -2.11 11.69
C GLY A 207 -18.78 -1.66 11.39
N SER A 208 -19.16 -1.66 10.12
CA SER A 208 -20.55 -1.39 9.74
C SER A 208 -21.01 -2.23 8.57
N PHE A 209 -22.32 -2.30 8.41
CA PHE A 209 -23.02 -2.81 7.24
C PHE A 209 -24.16 -1.88 6.83
N GLN A 210 -24.46 -1.86 5.54
CA GLN A 210 -25.53 -1.04 4.97
C GLN A 210 -26.21 -1.80 3.83
N THR A 211 -27.51 -2.08 3.97
CA THR A 211 -28.30 -2.66 2.88
C THR A 211 -28.64 -1.59 1.84
N SER A 212 -28.89 -2.00 0.60
CA SER A 212 -29.31 -1.08 -0.47
C SER A 212 -28.45 0.19 -0.58
N LYS A 213 -27.12 0.00 -0.47
CA LYS A 213 -26.18 1.11 -0.69
C LYS A 213 -26.45 1.75 -2.06
N PRO A 214 -26.45 3.09 -2.17
CA PRO A 214 -26.54 3.74 -3.46
C PRO A 214 -25.45 3.22 -4.41
N ALA A 215 -25.85 2.81 -5.61
CA ALA A 215 -24.88 2.40 -6.63
C ALA A 215 -24.12 3.64 -7.12
N PHE A 216 -22.80 3.53 -7.23
CA PHE A 216 -22.02 4.57 -7.87
C PHE A 216 -22.26 4.57 -9.40
N GLU A 217 -22.48 5.74 -9.97
CA GLU A 217 -22.72 5.88 -11.40
C GLU A 217 -21.41 6.05 -12.17
N TRP A 218 -20.79 4.92 -12.52
CA TRP A 218 -19.59 4.89 -13.33
C TRP A 218 -19.83 5.47 -14.73
N LYS A 219 -19.03 6.45 -15.13
CA LYS A 219 -19.07 7.05 -16.48
C LYS A 219 -18.25 6.21 -17.49
N ASN A 220 -17.13 5.64 -17.02
CA ASN A 220 -16.16 4.92 -17.86
C ASN A 220 -16.25 3.41 -17.64
N LYS A 221 -17.41 2.81 -17.92
CA LYS A 221 -17.72 1.39 -17.63
C LYS A 221 -16.86 0.40 -18.41
N ASP A 222 -16.38 0.79 -19.59
CA ASP A 222 -15.69 -0.09 -20.53
C ASP A 222 -14.17 0.10 -20.53
N PHE A 223 -13.64 0.85 -19.56
CA PHE A 223 -12.20 1.02 -19.43
C PHE A 223 -11.48 -0.33 -19.32
N LYS A 224 -10.36 -0.47 -20.03
CA LYS A 224 -9.47 -1.63 -19.98
C LYS A 224 -8.05 -1.19 -20.26
N ILE A 225 -7.09 -1.77 -19.56
CA ILE A 225 -5.66 -1.64 -19.87
C ILE A 225 -5.43 -2.16 -21.30
N LYS A 226 -4.83 -1.31 -22.16
CA LYS A 226 -4.56 -1.64 -23.56
C LYS A 226 -3.47 -2.69 -23.71
N ASP A 227 -2.36 -2.49 -23.00
CA ASP A 227 -1.24 -3.42 -22.95
C ASP A 227 -0.56 -3.34 -21.56
N LYS A 228 -0.70 -4.38 -20.76
CA LYS A 228 -0.05 -4.46 -19.44
C LYS A 228 1.47 -4.54 -19.50
N ASN A 229 2.04 -4.89 -20.67
CA ASN A 229 3.48 -4.94 -20.84
C ASN A 229 4.09 -3.57 -21.20
N ASP A 230 3.26 -2.54 -21.42
CA ASP A 230 3.70 -1.19 -21.76
C ASP A 230 3.13 -0.12 -20.82
N LEU A 231 3.04 -0.44 -19.53
CA LEU A 231 2.61 0.51 -18.51
C LEU A 231 3.75 1.47 -18.15
N VAL A 232 3.39 2.74 -18.00
CA VAL A 232 4.20 3.73 -17.30
C VAL A 232 3.40 4.17 -16.09
N ILE A 233 3.83 3.66 -14.96
CA ILE A 233 3.16 3.75 -13.66
C ILE A 233 3.68 4.98 -12.93
N TYR A 234 2.79 5.76 -12.34
CA TYR A 234 3.12 6.83 -11.42
C TYR A 234 2.76 6.39 -10.00
N GLU A 235 3.76 6.09 -9.17
CA GLU A 235 3.58 5.75 -7.76
C GLU A 235 3.19 7.02 -7.00
N LEU A 236 2.04 6.99 -6.32
CA LEU A 236 1.41 8.16 -5.72
C LEU A 236 1.00 7.89 -4.27
N HIS A 237 1.36 8.81 -3.38
CA HIS A 237 0.90 8.84 -1.99
C HIS A 237 0.02 10.06 -1.76
N PHE A 238 -1.26 9.88 -1.45
CA PHE A 238 -2.21 10.98 -1.31
C PHE A 238 -1.77 12.03 -0.29
N ARG A 239 -1.22 11.61 0.87
CA ARG A 239 -0.74 12.49 1.92
C ARG A 239 0.33 13.47 1.45
N ASP A 240 1.28 12.97 0.63
CA ASP A 240 2.49 13.72 0.26
C ASP A 240 2.43 14.27 -1.18
N PHE A 241 1.23 14.29 -1.80
CA PHE A 241 1.07 14.73 -3.19
C PHE A 241 0.46 16.12 -3.32
N SER A 242 -0.45 16.51 -2.44
CA SER A 242 -1.13 17.81 -2.49
C SER A 242 -1.29 18.43 -1.11
N ALA A 243 -1.51 19.75 -1.06
CA ALA A 243 -1.67 20.49 0.19
C ALA A 243 -2.94 20.11 0.98
N THR A 244 -3.91 19.44 0.36
CA THR A 244 -5.09 18.91 1.05
C THR A 244 -4.85 17.55 1.68
N HIS A 245 -3.73 16.88 1.32
CA HIS A 245 -3.32 15.56 1.81
C HIS A 245 -4.35 14.45 1.59
N ASP A 246 -5.20 14.59 0.56
CA ASP A 246 -6.34 13.70 0.29
C ASP A 246 -6.62 13.54 -1.22
N ILE A 247 -7.67 12.79 -1.53
CA ILE A 247 -8.11 12.51 -2.90
C ILE A 247 -8.50 13.80 -3.65
N ASN A 248 -9.05 14.82 -2.97
CA ASN A 248 -9.45 16.05 -3.64
C ASN A 248 -8.26 16.73 -4.30
N GLY A 249 -7.15 16.84 -3.58
CA GLY A 249 -5.95 17.43 -4.14
C GLY A 249 -5.29 16.59 -5.24
N ALA A 250 -5.41 15.27 -5.18
CA ALA A 250 -4.95 14.40 -6.25
C ALA A 250 -5.81 14.57 -7.54
N LEU A 251 -7.14 14.71 -7.39
CA LEU A 251 -8.05 14.99 -8.50
C LEU A 251 -7.68 16.29 -9.23
N GLU A 252 -7.30 17.35 -8.51
CA GLU A 252 -6.87 18.63 -9.10
C GLU A 252 -5.60 18.51 -9.95
N LYS A 253 -4.83 17.45 -9.79
CA LYS A 253 -3.56 17.20 -10.47
C LYS A 253 -3.64 16.16 -11.60
N LEU A 254 -4.80 15.59 -11.87
CA LEU A 254 -4.94 14.57 -12.91
C LEU A 254 -4.57 15.09 -14.30
N ASP A 255 -4.88 16.35 -14.63
CA ASP A 255 -4.49 16.94 -15.92
C ASP A 255 -2.96 17.07 -16.04
N TYR A 256 -2.24 17.33 -14.93
CA TYR A 256 -0.79 17.33 -14.91
C TYR A 256 -0.24 15.94 -15.24
N LEU A 257 -0.80 14.89 -14.64
CA LEU A 257 -0.39 13.50 -14.87
C LEU A 257 -0.76 13.01 -16.28
N GLU A 258 -1.93 13.39 -16.79
CA GLU A 258 -2.32 13.14 -18.19
C GLU A 258 -1.35 13.78 -19.16
N ASN A 259 -1.00 15.07 -18.97
CA ASN A 259 -0.04 15.79 -19.78
C ASN A 259 1.40 15.27 -19.68
N LEU A 260 1.78 14.66 -18.54
CA LEU A 260 3.02 13.93 -18.41
C LEU A 260 3.05 12.70 -19.34
N GLY A 261 1.88 12.11 -19.59
CA GLY A 261 1.72 10.97 -20.50
C GLY A 261 1.81 9.60 -19.83
N ILE A 262 1.62 9.50 -18.53
CA ILE A 262 1.50 8.21 -17.85
C ILE A 262 0.19 7.51 -18.23
N ASN A 263 0.16 6.18 -18.10
CA ASN A 263 -1.06 5.39 -18.36
C ASN A 263 -1.49 4.49 -17.19
N ALA A 264 -0.81 4.59 -16.05
CA ALA A 264 -1.23 3.96 -14.80
C ALA A 264 -0.80 4.80 -13.59
N ILE A 265 -1.59 4.76 -12.52
CA ILE A 265 -1.24 5.23 -11.18
C ILE A 265 -1.20 4.01 -10.26
N GLU A 266 -0.14 3.90 -9.46
CA GLU A 266 -0.07 2.96 -8.35
C GLU A 266 -0.24 3.77 -7.06
N LEU A 267 -1.37 3.57 -6.39
CA LEU A 267 -1.62 4.20 -5.09
C LEU A 267 -0.84 3.46 -4.02
N MET A 268 -0.02 4.17 -3.24
CA MET A 268 0.54 3.63 -2.01
C MET A 268 -0.60 3.13 -1.11
N PRO A 269 -0.33 2.24 -0.13
CA PRO A 269 -1.38 1.53 0.57
C PRO A 269 -2.43 2.48 1.16
N CYS A 270 -3.66 2.29 0.76
CA CYS A 270 -4.82 3.02 1.27
C CYS A 270 -5.96 2.10 1.73
N GLN A 271 -5.69 0.80 1.96
CA GLN A 271 -6.56 0.00 2.81
C GLN A 271 -6.48 0.56 4.24
N GLU A 272 -7.57 0.45 4.99
CA GLU A 272 -7.66 1.06 6.33
C GLU A 272 -6.48 0.67 7.21
N PHE A 273 -5.68 1.65 7.59
CA PHE A 273 -4.48 1.50 8.41
C PHE A 273 -4.70 2.01 9.84
N ASP A 274 -3.77 1.78 10.72
CA ASP A 274 -3.85 2.20 12.12
C ASP A 274 -3.41 3.66 12.27
N GLY A 275 -4.30 4.51 12.84
CA GLY A 275 -4.16 5.97 12.89
C GLY A 275 -4.62 6.67 11.60
N ASN A 276 -4.38 8.00 11.49
CA ASN A 276 -4.79 8.84 10.35
C ASN A 276 -3.62 9.42 9.56
N ASP A 277 -2.39 9.09 9.91
CA ASP A 277 -1.16 9.57 9.27
C ASP A 277 -0.17 8.40 9.12
N SER A 278 -0.07 7.86 7.90
CA SER A 278 0.78 6.70 7.63
C SER A 278 1.13 6.63 6.14
N TRP A 279 2.17 5.86 5.82
CA TRP A 279 2.40 5.34 4.47
C TRP A 279 1.40 4.21 4.08
N GLY A 280 0.63 3.68 5.08
CA GLY A 280 -0.34 2.62 4.88
C GLY A 280 0.19 1.19 5.09
N TYR A 281 1.49 1.01 5.37
CA TYR A 281 2.08 -0.32 5.62
C TYR A 281 1.81 -0.86 7.04
N ASN A 282 0.78 -0.36 7.70
CA ASN A 282 0.25 -0.80 8.98
C ASN A 282 -1.26 -1.12 8.89
N PRO A 283 -1.68 -2.05 8.01
CA PRO A 283 -3.09 -2.30 7.74
C PRO A 283 -3.79 -2.94 8.94
N ARG A 284 -5.07 -2.55 9.12
CA ARG A 284 -5.95 -3.13 10.13
C ARG A 284 -7.24 -3.72 9.57
N ALA A 285 -7.65 -3.30 8.36
CA ALA A 285 -8.82 -3.88 7.69
C ALA A 285 -8.59 -3.93 6.18
N TYR A 286 -8.84 -5.08 5.56
CA TYR A 286 -8.54 -5.32 4.16
C TYR A 286 -9.66 -4.98 3.19
N PHE A 287 -10.91 -4.86 3.67
CA PHE A 287 -12.09 -4.52 2.86
C PHE A 287 -12.44 -3.03 2.90
N ALA A 288 -11.91 -2.30 3.86
CA ALA A 288 -12.11 -0.86 3.99
C ALA A 288 -10.96 -0.08 3.36
N LEU A 289 -11.28 1.05 2.71
CA LEU A 289 -10.30 2.06 2.31
C LEU A 289 -10.27 3.18 3.34
N ASP A 290 -9.09 3.76 3.54
CA ASP A 290 -8.82 4.67 4.64
C ASP A 290 -9.56 6.01 4.51
N LYS A 291 -10.21 6.38 5.58
CA LYS A 291 -11.02 7.61 5.69
C LYS A 291 -10.18 8.88 5.72
N ALA A 292 -8.91 8.78 6.08
CA ALA A 292 -8.00 9.93 6.09
C ALA A 292 -7.77 10.51 4.68
N TYR A 293 -8.05 9.75 3.64
CA TYR A 293 -7.93 10.21 2.25
C TYR A 293 -9.26 10.56 1.59
N GLY A 294 -10.40 10.11 2.13
CA GLY A 294 -11.71 10.46 1.58
C GLY A 294 -12.78 9.41 1.80
N THR A 295 -13.96 9.68 1.26
CA THR A 295 -15.10 8.76 1.28
C THR A 295 -14.95 7.66 0.23
N ARG A 296 -15.73 6.58 0.37
CA ARG A 296 -15.80 5.50 -0.63
C ARG A 296 -16.16 6.03 -2.04
N GLU A 297 -17.07 6.99 -2.11
CA GLU A 297 -17.50 7.64 -3.34
C GLU A 297 -16.37 8.48 -3.96
N MET A 298 -15.53 9.13 -3.14
CA MET A 298 -14.37 9.88 -3.62
C MET A 298 -13.31 8.96 -4.24
N TYR A 299 -13.03 7.81 -3.64
CA TYR A 299 -12.16 6.78 -4.25
C TYR A 299 -12.69 6.33 -5.62
N LYS A 300 -14.00 6.01 -5.70
CA LYS A 300 -14.64 5.61 -6.96
C LYS A 300 -14.57 6.74 -8.00
N HIS A 301 -14.83 7.97 -7.57
CA HIS A 301 -14.74 9.14 -8.45
C HIS A 301 -13.31 9.35 -8.98
N PHE A 302 -12.29 9.22 -8.11
CA PHE A 302 -10.90 9.31 -8.52
C PHE A 302 -10.56 8.26 -9.59
N ILE A 303 -10.96 7.01 -9.37
CA ILE A 303 -10.72 5.92 -10.34
C ILE A 303 -11.45 6.18 -11.65
N ASP A 304 -12.72 6.61 -11.61
CA ASP A 304 -13.49 6.92 -12.82
C ASP A 304 -12.89 8.09 -13.62
N GLU A 305 -12.38 9.12 -12.94
CA GLU A 305 -11.68 10.24 -13.57
C GLU A 305 -10.31 9.82 -14.16
N CYS A 306 -9.59 8.91 -13.53
CA CYS A 306 -8.39 8.29 -14.10
C CYS A 306 -8.74 7.49 -15.36
N HIS A 307 -9.77 6.66 -15.32
CA HIS A 307 -10.25 5.89 -16.45
C HIS A 307 -10.69 6.78 -17.63
N SER A 308 -11.29 7.95 -17.36
CA SER A 308 -11.67 8.91 -18.41
C SER A 308 -10.48 9.44 -19.20
N ARG A 309 -9.30 9.47 -18.58
CA ARG A 309 -8.02 9.91 -19.17
C ARG A 309 -7.20 8.75 -19.72
N GLY A 310 -7.74 7.51 -19.69
CA GLY A 310 -7.01 6.33 -20.15
C GLY A 310 -5.93 5.85 -19.15
N ILE A 311 -6.01 6.27 -17.90
CA ILE A 311 -5.08 5.94 -16.82
C ILE A 311 -5.68 4.82 -15.96
N ALA A 312 -4.99 3.68 -15.87
CA ALA A 312 -5.33 2.59 -14.96
C ALA A 312 -5.01 2.95 -13.50
N VAL A 313 -5.72 2.36 -12.55
CA VAL A 313 -5.43 2.56 -11.11
C VAL A 313 -5.10 1.22 -10.46
N LEU A 314 -3.89 1.10 -9.96
CA LEU A 314 -3.38 -0.03 -9.20
C LEU A 314 -3.36 0.33 -7.72
N LEU A 315 -3.54 -0.65 -6.85
CA LEU A 315 -3.44 -0.47 -5.41
C LEU A 315 -2.26 -1.27 -4.86
N ASP A 316 -1.41 -0.61 -4.09
CA ASP A 316 -0.42 -1.29 -3.26
C ASP A 316 -1.12 -1.94 -2.07
N VAL A 317 -0.95 -3.25 -1.91
CA VAL A 317 -1.64 -4.07 -0.90
C VAL A 317 -0.64 -4.77 0.02
N VAL A 318 -0.91 -4.67 1.32
CA VAL A 318 -0.04 -5.18 2.37
C VAL A 318 -0.65 -6.43 2.98
N TYR A 319 -0.36 -7.59 2.40
CA TYR A 319 -0.87 -8.87 2.90
C TYR A 319 0.18 -9.73 3.60
N ASN A 320 1.39 -9.22 3.80
CA ASN A 320 2.40 -9.92 4.59
C ASN A 320 2.07 -9.92 6.10
N HIS A 321 1.46 -8.85 6.60
CA HIS A 321 1.22 -8.63 8.02
C HIS A 321 0.00 -7.73 8.29
N THR A 322 -0.43 -7.67 9.55
CA THR A 322 -1.38 -6.66 10.05
C THR A 322 -0.89 -6.05 11.36
N THR A 323 -1.48 -4.93 11.75
CA THR A 323 -1.32 -4.43 13.12
C THR A 323 -2.03 -5.34 14.13
N GLY A 324 -1.67 -5.19 15.42
CA GLY A 324 -2.26 -5.98 16.50
C GLY A 324 -3.72 -5.66 16.81
N VAL A 325 -4.31 -4.65 16.19
CA VAL A 325 -5.74 -4.30 16.32
C VAL A 325 -6.63 -5.01 15.30
N HIS A 326 -6.05 -5.70 14.30
CA HIS A 326 -6.82 -6.50 13.37
C HIS A 326 -7.63 -7.58 14.12
N PRO A 327 -8.91 -7.84 13.78
CA PRO A 327 -9.80 -8.76 14.51
C PRO A 327 -9.19 -10.13 14.74
N MET A 328 -8.59 -10.70 13.69
CA MET A 328 -8.03 -12.05 13.76
C MET A 328 -6.70 -12.11 14.54
N ALA A 329 -5.96 -10.99 14.67
CA ALA A 329 -4.81 -10.90 15.55
C ALA A 329 -5.25 -10.90 17.01
N ARG A 330 -6.29 -10.12 17.33
CA ARG A 330 -6.83 -9.98 18.70
C ARG A 330 -7.58 -11.21 19.15
N LEU A 331 -8.09 -12.04 18.27
CA LEU A 331 -8.88 -13.23 18.59
C LEU A 331 -8.15 -14.15 19.57
N TYR A 332 -6.85 -14.38 19.36
CA TYR A 332 -6.00 -15.11 20.26
C TYR A 332 -4.71 -14.31 20.47
N TRP A 333 -4.65 -13.61 21.59
CA TRP A 333 -3.61 -12.61 21.87
C TRP A 333 -2.84 -12.91 23.15
N ASN A 334 -1.53 -12.77 23.11
CA ASN A 334 -0.66 -12.86 24.26
C ASN A 334 -0.33 -11.45 24.79
N SER A 335 -1.07 -10.98 25.78
CA SER A 335 -0.92 -9.62 26.33
C SER A 335 0.44 -9.40 26.99
N SER A 336 1.06 -10.44 27.56
CA SER A 336 2.36 -10.33 28.22
C SER A 336 3.52 -10.10 27.24
N LYS A 337 3.37 -10.56 25.99
CA LYS A 337 4.38 -10.43 24.93
C LYS A 337 3.97 -9.40 23.85
N SER A 338 2.75 -8.85 23.94
CA SER A 338 2.17 -7.95 22.95
C SER A 338 2.24 -8.52 21.52
N CYS A 339 1.88 -9.80 21.36
CA CYS A 339 1.86 -10.49 20.08
C CYS A 339 0.70 -11.48 20.00
N THR A 340 0.47 -12.03 18.82
CA THR A 340 -0.48 -13.13 18.60
C THR A 340 -0.07 -14.36 19.41
N ALA A 341 -1.04 -15.09 19.96
CA ALA A 341 -0.80 -16.28 20.77
C ALA A 341 -0.43 -17.49 19.89
N GLU A 342 0.20 -18.50 20.50
CA GLU A 342 0.64 -19.72 19.78
C GLU A 342 -0.53 -20.53 19.20
N ASN A 343 -1.72 -20.40 19.78
CA ASN A 343 -2.93 -21.04 19.28
C ASN A 343 -3.71 -20.21 18.24
N ASN A 344 -3.19 -19.03 17.84
CA ASN A 344 -3.80 -18.25 16.77
C ASN A 344 -3.46 -18.88 15.38
N PRO A 345 -4.46 -19.39 14.64
CA PRO A 345 -4.18 -20.08 13.38
C PRO A 345 -3.87 -19.15 12.20
N TRP A 346 -4.17 -17.85 12.33
CA TRP A 346 -4.01 -16.87 11.26
C TRP A 346 -2.61 -16.28 11.19
N TYR A 347 -1.85 -16.34 12.28
CA TYR A 347 -0.58 -15.63 12.42
C TYR A 347 0.54 -16.55 12.88
N ASN A 348 1.73 -16.18 12.52
CA ASN A 348 2.95 -16.69 13.12
C ASN A 348 3.30 -15.85 14.34
N VAL A 349 3.57 -16.47 15.49
CA VAL A 349 4.03 -15.74 16.70
C VAL A 349 5.35 -15.00 16.42
N THR A 350 6.19 -15.61 15.60
CA THR A 350 7.42 -15.02 15.09
C THR A 350 7.46 -15.28 13.59
N ALA A 351 7.67 -14.24 12.81
CA ALA A 351 7.81 -14.37 11.36
C ALA A 351 8.88 -15.42 10.99
N PRO A 352 8.63 -16.34 10.08
CA PRO A 352 9.62 -17.33 9.66
C PRO A 352 10.75 -16.72 8.83
N HIS A 353 10.65 -15.45 8.44
CA HIS A 353 11.60 -14.68 7.64
C HIS A 353 12.19 -13.49 8.42
N PRO A 354 13.30 -12.88 7.98
CA PRO A 354 14.00 -11.82 8.74
C PRO A 354 13.28 -10.45 8.72
N TYR A 355 12.32 -10.26 7.82
CA TYR A 355 11.60 -8.98 7.66
C TYR A 355 10.33 -8.98 8.50
N SER A 356 10.48 -9.13 9.83
CA SER A 356 9.36 -9.13 10.76
C SER A 356 8.85 -7.71 10.95
N VAL A 357 7.65 -7.44 10.44
CA VAL A 357 6.92 -6.18 10.58
C VAL A 357 5.56 -6.51 11.19
N TYR A 358 5.17 -5.84 12.27
CA TYR A 358 3.92 -6.10 12.99
C TYR A 358 3.64 -7.61 13.25
N HIS A 359 2.49 -8.13 12.82
CA HIS A 359 2.08 -9.52 13.06
C HIS A 359 1.95 -10.26 11.72
N ASP A 360 2.84 -11.21 11.53
CA ASP A 360 3.04 -11.95 10.29
C ASP A 360 1.91 -12.95 10.03
N LEU A 361 1.31 -12.90 8.83
CA LEU A 361 0.23 -13.79 8.43
C LEU A 361 0.73 -15.18 8.03
N ASN A 362 0.02 -16.21 8.47
CA ASN A 362 0.27 -17.59 8.05
C ASN A 362 -0.42 -17.89 6.72
N HIS A 363 0.26 -17.68 5.60
CA HIS A 363 -0.27 -17.91 4.25
C HIS A 363 -0.49 -19.40 3.90
N GLU A 364 -0.03 -20.35 4.71
CA GLU A 364 -0.39 -21.76 4.54
C GLU A 364 -1.80 -22.06 5.07
N ASN A 365 -2.37 -21.18 5.90
CA ASN A 365 -3.74 -21.30 6.36
C ASN A 365 -4.72 -20.93 5.24
N LEU A 366 -5.63 -21.84 4.88
CA LEU A 366 -6.61 -21.63 3.83
C LEU A 366 -7.61 -20.51 4.14
N MET A 367 -7.92 -20.26 5.42
CA MET A 367 -8.79 -19.16 5.83
C MET A 367 -8.13 -17.78 5.57
N VAL A 368 -6.82 -17.68 5.81
CA VAL A 368 -6.04 -16.48 5.46
C VAL A 368 -6.08 -16.25 3.97
N ARG A 369 -5.80 -17.28 3.15
CA ARG A 369 -5.85 -17.16 1.69
C ARG A 369 -7.25 -16.78 1.19
N GLU A 370 -8.30 -17.38 1.72
CA GLU A 370 -9.67 -17.07 1.33
C GLU A 370 -10.04 -15.62 1.68
N HIS A 371 -9.66 -15.15 2.87
CA HIS A 371 -9.87 -13.77 3.28
C HIS A 371 -9.19 -12.78 2.35
N ILE A 372 -7.92 -13.00 2.01
CA ILE A 372 -7.16 -12.18 1.07
C ILE A 372 -7.76 -12.20 -0.34
N LYS A 373 -8.09 -13.40 -0.88
CA LYS A 373 -8.72 -13.50 -2.21
C LYS A 373 -10.04 -12.74 -2.29
N ARG A 374 -10.87 -12.86 -1.24
CA ARG A 374 -12.13 -12.13 -1.17
C ARG A 374 -11.93 -10.61 -1.10
N SER A 375 -10.93 -10.14 -0.36
CA SER A 375 -10.57 -8.72 -0.32
C SER A 375 -10.14 -8.21 -1.69
N LEU A 376 -9.27 -8.93 -2.39
CA LEU A 376 -8.82 -8.57 -3.75
C LEU A 376 -9.99 -8.47 -4.73
N VAL A 377 -10.86 -9.49 -4.77
CA VAL A 377 -12.03 -9.50 -5.65
C VAL A 377 -13.00 -8.35 -5.28
N TYR A 378 -13.24 -8.14 -3.98
CA TYR A 378 -14.08 -7.03 -3.51
C TYR A 378 -13.55 -5.66 -3.97
N LEU A 379 -12.26 -5.41 -3.85
CA LEU A 379 -11.65 -4.15 -4.27
C LEU A 379 -11.75 -3.93 -5.79
N MET A 380 -11.66 -5.00 -6.58
CA MET A 380 -11.86 -4.93 -8.03
C MET A 380 -13.34 -4.70 -8.40
N ASP A 381 -14.26 -5.38 -7.73
CA ASP A 381 -15.69 -5.29 -8.04
C ASP A 381 -16.30 -3.97 -7.56
N GLU A 382 -15.96 -3.55 -6.33
CA GLU A 382 -16.56 -2.38 -5.69
C GLU A 382 -15.92 -1.06 -6.16
N TYR A 383 -14.58 -1.02 -6.31
CA TYR A 383 -13.84 0.19 -6.63
C TYR A 383 -13.26 0.21 -8.05
N ARG A 384 -13.26 -0.93 -8.75
CA ARG A 384 -12.69 -1.09 -10.10
C ARG A 384 -11.19 -0.81 -10.18
N PHE A 385 -10.44 -1.20 -9.16
CA PHE A 385 -8.99 -1.26 -9.30
C PHE A 385 -8.60 -2.19 -10.45
N ASP A 386 -7.66 -1.76 -11.27
CA ASP A 386 -7.20 -2.51 -12.45
C ASP A 386 -6.12 -3.52 -12.13
N GLY A 387 -5.68 -3.57 -10.90
CA GLY A 387 -4.68 -4.51 -10.41
C GLY A 387 -4.06 -4.08 -9.09
N PHE A 388 -3.01 -4.80 -8.71
CA PHE A 388 -2.38 -4.65 -7.41
C PHE A 388 -0.86 -4.77 -7.48
N ARG A 389 -0.17 -3.99 -6.64
CA ARG A 389 1.20 -4.26 -6.24
C ARG A 389 1.18 -4.91 -4.86
N PHE A 390 1.81 -6.06 -4.71
CA PHE A 390 1.90 -6.80 -3.47
C PHE A 390 3.21 -6.47 -2.76
N ASP A 391 3.09 -5.90 -1.57
CA ASP A 391 4.18 -5.59 -0.67
C ASP A 391 4.83 -6.87 -0.14
N LEU A 392 6.17 -6.88 -0.05
CA LEU A 392 6.99 -7.87 0.64
C LEU A 392 6.59 -9.34 0.36
N THR A 393 6.34 -9.71 -0.90
CA THR A 393 5.89 -11.07 -1.24
C THR A 393 6.91 -12.17 -0.91
N LYS A 394 8.19 -11.85 -0.77
CA LYS A 394 9.18 -12.82 -0.27
C LYS A 394 8.89 -13.26 1.17
N GLY A 395 8.16 -12.47 1.95
CA GLY A 395 7.71 -12.77 3.29
C GLY A 395 6.54 -13.77 3.37
N PHE A 396 5.89 -14.12 2.25
CA PHE A 396 4.79 -15.10 2.25
C PHE A 396 5.25 -16.55 2.50
N THR A 397 6.55 -16.76 2.66
CA THR A 397 7.13 -18.06 3.02
C THR A 397 6.78 -18.47 4.45
N GLN A 398 6.51 -19.76 4.65
CA GLN A 398 6.43 -20.36 5.99
C GLN A 398 7.71 -21.15 6.32
N ARG A 399 8.70 -21.13 5.42
CA ARG A 399 10.01 -21.73 5.66
C ARG A 399 10.85 -20.82 6.54
N LYS A 400 11.36 -21.37 7.64
CA LYS A 400 12.28 -20.62 8.52
C LYS A 400 13.56 -20.26 7.76
N CYS A 401 13.84 -18.97 7.62
CA CYS A 401 14.96 -18.42 6.87
C CYS A 401 15.57 -17.19 7.53
N ASN A 402 16.66 -16.70 6.95
CA ASN A 402 17.36 -15.48 7.35
C ASN A 402 17.68 -14.64 6.11
N GLU A 403 18.33 -13.49 6.27
CA GLU A 403 18.67 -12.56 5.17
C GLU A 403 19.47 -13.23 4.04
N SER A 404 20.32 -14.21 4.33
CA SER A 404 21.14 -14.87 3.32
C SER A 404 20.40 -15.88 2.44
N ASN A 405 19.22 -16.37 2.88
CA ASN A 405 18.52 -17.45 2.20
C ASN A 405 17.02 -17.25 2.01
N VAL A 406 16.44 -16.13 2.47
CA VAL A 406 15.02 -15.81 2.28
C VAL A 406 14.64 -15.70 0.79
N GLY A 407 15.53 -15.22 -0.04
CA GLY A 407 15.37 -15.12 -1.49
C GLY A 407 15.55 -16.43 -2.26
N ASN A 408 15.95 -17.53 -1.60
CA ASN A 408 16.12 -18.81 -2.26
C ASN A 408 14.76 -19.38 -2.69
N TYR A 409 14.80 -20.19 -3.75
CA TYR A 409 13.61 -20.81 -4.33
C TYR A 409 12.71 -21.49 -3.30
N ASP A 410 11.41 -21.15 -3.33
CA ASP A 410 10.38 -21.66 -2.44
C ASP A 410 9.09 -22.01 -3.20
N ALA A 411 8.89 -23.31 -3.44
CA ALA A 411 7.74 -23.82 -4.21
C ALA A 411 6.40 -23.53 -3.51
N SER A 412 6.37 -23.49 -2.17
CA SER A 412 5.14 -23.17 -1.42
C SER A 412 4.75 -21.71 -1.61
N ARG A 413 5.70 -20.78 -1.46
CA ARG A 413 5.49 -19.36 -1.72
C ARG A 413 4.99 -19.09 -3.14
N ILE A 414 5.59 -19.76 -4.12
CA ILE A 414 5.13 -19.69 -5.53
C ILE A 414 3.67 -20.16 -5.65
N ALA A 415 3.30 -21.27 -5.00
CA ALA A 415 1.94 -21.80 -5.05
C ALA A 415 0.92 -20.83 -4.40
N ILE A 416 1.29 -20.19 -3.30
CA ILE A 416 0.48 -19.17 -2.61
C ILE A 416 0.25 -17.96 -3.53
N LEU A 417 1.31 -17.41 -4.14
CA LEU A 417 1.19 -16.27 -5.04
C LEU A 417 0.37 -16.59 -6.29
N LYS A 418 0.53 -17.80 -6.85
CA LYS A 418 -0.30 -18.27 -7.97
C LYS A 418 -1.78 -18.43 -7.58
N ASP A 419 -2.10 -18.80 -6.34
CA ASP A 419 -3.48 -18.87 -5.84
C ASP A 419 -4.13 -17.47 -5.80
N TYR A 420 -3.40 -16.45 -5.31
CA TYR A 420 -3.87 -15.06 -5.35
C TYR A 420 -4.01 -14.55 -6.79
N ALA A 421 -3.01 -14.78 -7.64
CA ALA A 421 -3.06 -14.40 -9.05
C ALA A 421 -4.26 -15.03 -9.77
N SER A 422 -4.58 -16.29 -9.46
CA SER A 422 -5.74 -16.98 -10.04
C SER A 422 -7.06 -16.28 -9.68
N ALA A 423 -7.22 -15.81 -8.44
CA ALA A 423 -8.42 -15.07 -8.03
C ALA A 423 -8.53 -13.72 -8.77
N ILE A 424 -7.42 -12.98 -8.88
CA ILE A 424 -7.35 -11.70 -9.60
C ILE A 424 -7.68 -11.89 -11.09
N PHE A 425 -7.02 -12.83 -11.77
CA PHE A 425 -7.19 -13.02 -13.21
C PHE A 425 -8.52 -13.69 -13.57
N LEU A 426 -9.15 -14.42 -12.64
CA LEU A 426 -10.51 -14.91 -12.81
C LEU A 426 -11.54 -13.76 -12.75
N ALA A 427 -11.34 -12.81 -11.84
CA ALA A 427 -12.20 -11.62 -11.74
C ALA A 427 -11.99 -10.68 -12.93
N ASN A 428 -10.75 -10.42 -13.33
CA ASN A 428 -10.42 -9.62 -14.52
C ASN A 428 -9.15 -10.15 -15.21
N PRO A 429 -9.28 -10.80 -16.37
CA PRO A 429 -8.12 -11.35 -17.12
C PRO A 429 -7.09 -10.28 -17.56
N ASN A 430 -7.50 -9.01 -17.64
CA ASN A 430 -6.61 -7.89 -17.98
C ASN A 430 -5.97 -7.23 -16.76
N ALA A 431 -6.30 -7.67 -15.55
CA ALA A 431 -5.73 -7.10 -14.34
C ALA A 431 -4.20 -7.28 -14.28
N VAL A 432 -3.56 -6.39 -13.55
CA VAL A 432 -2.12 -6.39 -13.26
C VAL A 432 -1.89 -6.91 -11.86
N MET A 433 -0.92 -7.82 -11.70
CA MET A 433 -0.39 -8.21 -10.39
C MET A 433 1.12 -8.01 -10.42
N ILE A 434 1.59 -7.06 -9.64
CA ILE A 434 3.00 -6.73 -9.45
C ILE A 434 3.43 -7.28 -8.09
N CYS A 435 4.60 -7.90 -8.02
CA CYS A 435 5.15 -8.40 -6.76
C CYS A 435 6.44 -7.67 -6.42
N GLU A 436 6.52 -7.11 -5.23
CA GLU A 436 7.80 -6.78 -4.63
C GLU A 436 8.40 -8.07 -4.08
N HIS A 437 9.27 -8.72 -4.86
CA HIS A 437 9.70 -10.08 -4.58
C HIS A 437 11.19 -10.20 -4.27
N PHE A 438 12.05 -9.76 -5.18
CA PHE A 438 13.52 -9.75 -5.02
C PHE A 438 14.10 -11.09 -4.56
N CYS A 439 13.71 -12.17 -5.23
CA CYS A 439 14.16 -13.54 -4.98
C CYS A 439 15.02 -14.07 -6.12
N GLU A 440 15.38 -15.35 -6.08
CA GLU A 440 16.12 -16.00 -7.16
C GLU A 440 15.38 -15.88 -8.51
N THR A 441 16.13 -15.59 -9.57
CA THR A 441 15.59 -15.44 -10.94
C THR A 441 14.74 -16.62 -11.38
N ARG A 442 15.06 -17.84 -10.93
CA ARG A 442 14.26 -19.03 -11.21
C ARG A 442 12.83 -18.91 -10.68
N GLU A 443 12.68 -18.44 -9.45
CA GLU A 443 11.37 -18.24 -8.81
C GLU A 443 10.60 -17.11 -9.49
N GLU A 444 11.27 -15.96 -9.67
CA GLU A 444 10.69 -14.80 -10.36
C GLU A 444 10.22 -15.15 -11.78
N ASN A 445 10.97 -16.00 -12.49
CA ASN A 445 10.60 -16.47 -13.83
C ASN A 445 9.33 -17.34 -13.80
N GLU A 446 9.15 -18.20 -12.79
CA GLU A 446 7.92 -18.98 -12.63
C GLU A 446 6.70 -18.12 -12.32
N LEU A 447 6.87 -17.05 -11.53
CA LEU A 447 5.80 -16.07 -11.26
C LEU A 447 5.47 -15.27 -12.53
N ALA A 448 6.48 -14.83 -13.26
CA ALA A 448 6.31 -14.12 -14.53
C ALA A 448 5.59 -14.97 -15.59
N GLN A 449 5.92 -16.26 -15.70
CA GLN A 449 5.23 -17.19 -16.59
C GLN A 449 3.77 -17.43 -16.19
N ALA A 450 3.41 -17.22 -14.93
CA ALA A 450 2.04 -17.22 -14.44
C ALA A 450 1.29 -15.91 -14.66
N GLY A 451 1.91 -14.92 -15.31
CA GLY A 451 1.30 -13.63 -15.68
C GLY A 451 1.52 -12.50 -14.68
N MET A 452 2.30 -12.72 -13.63
CA MET A 452 2.68 -11.68 -12.67
C MET A 452 3.84 -10.84 -13.21
N GLN A 453 3.95 -9.59 -12.71
CA GLN A 453 5.07 -8.70 -12.96
C GLN A 453 5.88 -8.53 -11.68
N LEU A 454 7.17 -8.26 -11.80
CA LEU A 454 8.11 -8.17 -10.68
C LEU A 454 8.74 -6.77 -10.65
N TRP A 455 8.83 -6.17 -9.48
CA TRP A 455 9.60 -4.95 -9.30
C TRP A 455 11.07 -5.17 -9.62
N LYS A 456 11.64 -4.25 -10.38
CA LYS A 456 13.06 -4.24 -10.74
C LYS A 456 13.71 -2.95 -10.28
N ASN A 457 14.27 -2.98 -9.09
CA ASN A 457 14.97 -1.85 -8.49
C ASN A 457 16.29 -1.58 -9.22
N MET A 458 16.41 -0.38 -9.79
CA MET A 458 17.59 0.10 -10.48
C MET A 458 18.17 1.39 -9.85
N ASN A 459 17.69 1.76 -8.64
CA ASN A 459 18.03 3.01 -7.97
C ASN A 459 19.57 3.24 -7.91
N ASN A 460 20.33 2.25 -7.44
CA ASN A 460 21.79 2.42 -7.34
C ASN A 460 22.42 2.79 -8.69
N ALA A 461 22.04 2.10 -9.78
CA ALA A 461 22.62 2.36 -11.09
C ALA A 461 22.29 3.78 -11.59
N TYR A 462 21.04 4.21 -11.42
CA TYR A 462 20.63 5.56 -11.83
C TYR A 462 21.14 6.65 -10.90
N CYS A 463 21.33 6.38 -9.61
CA CYS A 463 22.02 7.30 -8.70
C CYS A 463 23.50 7.50 -9.15
N GLN A 464 24.22 6.43 -9.49
CA GLN A 464 25.60 6.52 -9.96
C GLN A 464 25.70 7.37 -11.24
N THR A 465 24.82 7.14 -12.21
CA THR A 465 24.81 7.91 -13.46
C THR A 465 24.38 9.37 -13.24
N ALA A 466 23.40 9.65 -12.37
CA ALA A 466 23.01 11.00 -11.99
C ALA A 466 24.16 11.76 -11.32
N MET A 467 24.84 11.12 -10.40
CA MET A 467 26.02 11.69 -9.70
C MET A 467 27.25 11.86 -10.59
N GLY A 468 27.33 11.18 -11.75
CA GLY A 468 28.51 11.19 -12.61
C GLY A 468 29.65 10.28 -12.11
N TRP A 469 29.33 9.25 -11.34
CA TRP A 469 30.25 8.22 -10.87
C TRP A 469 30.06 6.94 -11.69
N LEU A 470 30.82 6.84 -12.80
CA LEU A 470 30.76 5.69 -13.71
C LEU A 470 31.70 4.60 -13.23
N LYS A 471 31.20 3.68 -12.42
CA LYS A 471 31.96 2.59 -11.81
C LYS A 471 31.10 1.31 -11.78
N ASP A 472 31.57 0.32 -11.03
CA ASP A 472 30.80 -0.91 -10.79
C ASP A 472 29.40 -0.62 -10.24
N GLY A 473 28.39 -1.27 -10.81
CA GLY A 473 27.00 -1.15 -10.39
C GLY A 473 26.17 -0.09 -11.13
N ASP A 474 26.72 0.58 -12.13
CA ASP A 474 26.03 1.57 -12.96
C ASP A 474 25.53 1.03 -14.32
N ASP A 475 25.44 -0.28 -14.48
CA ASP A 475 24.91 -0.95 -15.68
C ASP A 475 23.39 -0.83 -15.78
N LEU A 476 22.89 0.02 -16.68
CA LEU A 476 21.47 0.28 -16.89
C LEU A 476 20.77 -0.87 -17.64
N GLY A 477 21.51 -1.77 -18.27
CA GLY A 477 20.96 -2.88 -19.04
C GLY A 477 20.15 -3.86 -18.19
N TRP A 478 20.38 -3.93 -16.89
CA TRP A 478 19.63 -4.81 -15.98
C TRP A 478 18.16 -4.42 -15.77
N MET A 479 17.74 -3.27 -16.27
CA MET A 479 16.32 -2.92 -16.33
C MET A 479 15.55 -3.72 -17.41
N TRP A 480 16.25 -4.23 -18.42
CA TRP A 480 15.62 -4.94 -19.52
C TRP A 480 15.43 -6.43 -19.21
N SER A 481 14.19 -6.91 -19.29
CA SER A 481 13.83 -8.32 -19.05
C SER A 481 14.63 -9.30 -19.90
N GLY A 482 14.94 -8.95 -21.17
CA GLY A 482 15.74 -9.78 -22.05
C GLY A 482 17.16 -10.03 -21.54
N LYS A 483 17.83 -9.03 -20.94
CA LYS A 483 19.15 -9.20 -20.29
C LYS A 483 19.04 -10.06 -19.02
N CYS A 484 17.94 -9.97 -18.31
CA CYS A 484 17.69 -10.74 -17.09
C CYS A 484 17.26 -12.19 -17.37
N GLY A 485 17.03 -12.58 -18.62
CA GLY A 485 16.51 -13.90 -18.98
C GLY A 485 15.05 -14.11 -18.55
N MET A 486 14.29 -13.02 -18.42
CA MET A 486 12.91 -12.99 -17.98
C MET A 486 11.95 -12.81 -19.18
N PRO A 487 10.69 -13.23 -19.08
CA PRO A 487 9.68 -12.98 -20.10
C PRO A 487 9.54 -11.48 -20.42
N PHE A 488 9.19 -11.17 -21.67
CA PHE A 488 8.94 -9.79 -22.09
C PHE A 488 7.83 -9.16 -21.23
N GLY A 489 8.04 -7.92 -20.79
CA GLY A 489 7.05 -7.15 -20.00
C GLY A 489 6.87 -7.60 -18.55
N SER A 490 7.68 -8.55 -18.07
CA SER A 490 7.56 -9.09 -16.71
C SER A 490 8.23 -8.24 -15.63
N LEU A 491 9.09 -7.31 -15.99
CA LEU A 491 9.81 -6.46 -15.04
C LEU A 491 9.28 -5.02 -15.07
N VAL A 492 8.80 -4.53 -13.93
CA VAL A 492 8.48 -3.11 -13.69
C VAL A 492 9.76 -2.45 -13.20
N GLY A 493 10.47 -1.80 -14.13
CA GLY A 493 11.74 -1.14 -13.82
C GLY A 493 11.56 0.26 -13.28
N PHE A 494 12.29 0.63 -12.23
CA PHE A 494 12.23 1.97 -11.65
C PHE A 494 13.61 2.50 -11.24
N MET A 495 13.73 3.83 -11.27
CA MET A 495 14.90 4.57 -10.79
C MET A 495 14.74 4.96 -9.31
N GLU A 496 13.51 5.19 -8.90
CA GLU A 496 13.09 5.61 -7.56
C GLU A 496 11.78 4.95 -7.20
N SER A 497 11.57 4.68 -5.91
CA SER A 497 10.29 4.35 -5.28
C SER A 497 10.20 5.07 -3.94
N HIS A 498 9.12 4.86 -3.19
CA HIS A 498 8.99 5.38 -1.83
C HIS A 498 10.07 4.82 -0.87
N ASP A 499 10.74 3.71 -1.21
CA ASP A 499 11.73 3.03 -0.37
C ASP A 499 13.19 3.45 -0.63
N GLU A 500 13.49 4.00 -1.80
CA GLU A 500 14.85 4.38 -2.16
C GLU A 500 15.08 5.89 -2.09
N GLU A 501 16.33 6.25 -1.85
CA GLU A 501 16.72 7.66 -1.86
C GLU A 501 16.59 8.27 -3.26
N ARG A 502 16.16 9.51 -3.33
CA ARG A 502 15.97 10.29 -4.56
C ARG A 502 17.27 10.42 -5.35
N THR A 503 17.23 10.18 -6.64
CA THR A 503 18.38 10.33 -7.54
C THR A 503 18.86 11.79 -7.58
N ALA A 504 17.94 12.75 -7.55
CA ALA A 504 18.26 14.18 -7.50
C ALA A 504 18.94 14.57 -6.20
N TYR A 505 18.47 14.04 -5.05
CA TYR A 505 19.11 14.26 -3.75
C TYR A 505 20.52 13.69 -3.72
N LYS A 506 20.70 12.45 -4.16
CA LYS A 506 22.01 11.81 -4.25
C LYS A 506 22.98 12.66 -5.11
N ALA A 507 22.52 13.14 -6.25
CA ALA A 507 23.33 13.98 -7.12
C ALA A 507 23.66 15.34 -6.47
N ALA A 508 22.71 15.95 -5.74
CA ALA A 508 22.94 17.20 -5.03
C ALA A 508 23.93 17.06 -3.85
N GLN A 509 23.95 15.91 -3.17
CA GLN A 509 24.82 15.69 -2.00
C GLN A 509 26.20 15.15 -2.37
N TRP A 510 26.27 14.24 -3.36
CA TRP A 510 27.51 13.48 -3.65
C TRP A 510 27.88 13.48 -5.14
N GLY A 511 27.30 14.38 -5.94
CA GLY A 511 27.59 14.49 -7.36
C GLY A 511 29.03 14.94 -7.66
N ASN A 512 29.53 14.50 -8.81
CA ASN A 512 30.86 14.87 -9.29
C ASN A 512 30.83 16.24 -9.97
N GLY A 513 31.50 17.24 -9.41
CA GLY A 513 31.62 18.57 -9.98
C GLY A 513 30.27 19.25 -10.20
N ALA A 514 29.97 19.62 -11.45
CA ALA A 514 28.70 20.30 -11.77
C ALA A 514 27.46 19.48 -11.52
N CYS A 515 27.55 18.15 -11.45
CA CYS A 515 26.41 17.30 -11.06
C CYS A 515 25.90 17.66 -9.66
N GLN A 516 26.81 18.03 -8.75
CA GLN A 516 26.49 18.48 -7.41
C GLN A 516 26.09 19.96 -7.37
N SER A 517 26.88 20.84 -8.00
CA SER A 517 26.82 22.28 -7.77
C SER A 517 25.86 23.04 -8.69
N ASP A 518 25.44 22.45 -9.81
CA ASP A 518 24.62 23.11 -10.84
C ASP A 518 23.28 22.38 -11.04
N LEU A 519 22.17 23.07 -10.74
CA LEU A 519 20.84 22.52 -10.89
C LEU A 519 20.51 22.18 -12.35
N GLY A 520 20.89 23.04 -13.31
CA GLY A 520 20.62 22.81 -14.73
C GLY A 520 21.30 21.55 -15.25
N VAL A 521 22.60 21.37 -14.89
CA VAL A 521 23.36 20.15 -15.21
C VAL A 521 22.73 18.93 -14.56
N ARG A 522 22.31 19.04 -13.30
CA ARG A 522 21.65 17.94 -12.59
C ARG A 522 20.34 17.53 -13.27
N MET A 523 19.48 18.48 -13.62
CA MET A 523 18.22 18.20 -14.33
C MET A 523 18.48 17.61 -15.72
N GLN A 524 19.49 18.09 -16.45
CA GLN A 524 19.87 17.54 -17.74
C GLN A 524 20.33 16.06 -17.61
N ARG A 525 21.11 15.73 -16.60
CA ARG A 525 21.54 14.34 -16.33
C ARG A 525 20.36 13.43 -15.93
N LEU A 526 19.41 13.96 -15.15
CA LEU A 526 18.16 13.22 -14.84
C LEU A 526 17.31 13.00 -16.10
N GLY A 527 17.29 13.95 -17.04
CA GLY A 527 16.67 13.79 -18.34
C GLY A 527 17.34 12.70 -19.18
N LEU A 528 18.67 12.61 -19.14
CA LEU A 528 19.41 11.50 -19.77
C LEU A 528 19.03 10.15 -19.11
N ASN A 529 18.97 10.08 -17.79
CA ASN A 529 18.52 8.88 -17.07
C ASN A 529 17.08 8.50 -17.45
N ALA A 530 16.18 9.49 -17.54
CA ALA A 530 14.80 9.27 -17.98
C ALA A 530 14.75 8.67 -19.40
N ALA A 531 15.55 9.17 -20.35
CA ALA A 531 15.63 8.63 -21.70
C ALA A 531 16.07 7.14 -21.69
N PHE A 532 17.09 6.79 -20.90
CA PHE A 532 17.59 5.43 -20.77
C PHE A 532 16.76 4.55 -19.83
N SER A 533 15.69 5.06 -19.23
CA SER A 533 14.69 4.30 -18.47
C SER A 533 13.43 4.12 -19.31
N MET A 534 12.80 5.22 -19.74
CA MET A 534 11.50 5.20 -20.40
C MET A 534 11.53 4.54 -21.80
N LEU A 535 12.68 4.49 -22.48
CA LEU A 535 12.82 3.87 -23.79
C LEU A 535 13.29 2.41 -23.78
N ILE A 536 13.52 1.81 -22.63
CA ILE A 536 13.70 0.36 -22.51
C ILE A 536 12.31 -0.31 -22.55
N PRO A 537 12.10 -1.37 -23.36
CA PRO A 537 10.80 -2.06 -23.40
C PRO A 537 10.39 -2.66 -22.06
N GLY A 538 9.09 -2.79 -21.84
CA GLY A 538 8.48 -3.30 -20.61
C GLY A 538 8.00 -2.18 -19.67
N PRO A 539 7.21 -2.51 -18.63
CA PRO A 539 6.64 -1.53 -17.70
C PRO A 539 7.69 -0.73 -16.94
N LYS A 540 7.36 0.51 -16.62
CA LYS A 540 8.20 1.44 -15.87
C LYS A 540 7.41 2.09 -14.75
N MET A 541 8.11 2.53 -13.70
CA MET A 541 7.51 3.30 -12.62
C MET A 541 8.30 4.59 -12.38
N ILE A 542 7.56 5.66 -12.10
CA ILE A 542 8.03 6.98 -11.69
C ILE A 542 7.48 7.22 -10.28
N TRP A 543 8.35 7.47 -9.30
CA TRP A 543 7.93 7.93 -7.99
C TRP A 543 7.55 9.41 -8.04
N GLN A 544 6.44 9.80 -7.42
CA GLN A 544 5.89 11.16 -7.46
C GLN A 544 6.97 12.23 -7.31
N PHE A 545 6.90 13.26 -8.16
CA PHE A 545 7.87 14.35 -8.29
C PHE A 545 9.27 13.95 -8.81
N GLY A 546 9.53 12.68 -9.14
CA GLY A 546 10.78 12.26 -9.78
C GLY A 546 11.00 12.96 -11.12
N GLU A 547 9.92 13.24 -11.86
CA GLU A 547 9.89 13.99 -13.10
C GLU A 547 10.17 15.49 -12.95
N LEU A 548 10.17 16.00 -11.71
CA LEU A 548 10.60 17.35 -11.33
C LEU A 548 11.97 17.38 -10.65
N GLY A 549 12.63 16.23 -10.55
CA GLY A 549 13.92 16.11 -9.87
C GLY A 549 13.83 16.45 -8.39
N TYR A 550 12.88 15.83 -7.69
CA TYR A 550 12.67 16.01 -6.25
C TYR A 550 13.97 15.68 -5.48
N ASP A 551 14.48 16.64 -4.71
CA ASP A 551 15.79 16.57 -4.06
C ASP A 551 15.76 16.73 -2.52
N THR A 552 14.61 16.52 -1.91
CA THR A 552 14.50 16.31 -0.46
C THR A 552 14.75 14.84 -0.13
N SER A 553 15.54 14.57 0.92
CA SER A 553 15.84 13.19 1.34
C SER A 553 14.60 12.43 1.80
N ILE A 554 14.59 11.13 1.53
CA ILE A 554 13.59 10.21 2.10
C ILE A 554 13.63 10.18 3.63
N GLU A 555 14.80 10.51 4.24
CA GLU A 555 14.96 10.55 5.70
C GLU A 555 14.57 11.91 6.33
N GLU A 556 14.13 12.89 5.52
CA GLU A 556 13.71 14.21 6.02
C GLU A 556 12.53 14.08 6.98
N GLY A 557 12.71 14.57 8.20
CA GLY A 557 11.71 14.46 9.27
C GLY A 557 11.51 13.04 9.85
N GLY A 558 12.20 12.05 9.31
CA GLY A 558 12.03 10.61 9.54
C GLY A 558 11.51 9.90 8.28
N ARG A 559 11.88 8.63 8.11
CA ARG A 559 11.63 7.88 6.87
C ARG A 559 10.16 7.87 6.44
N THR A 560 9.25 7.58 7.37
CA THR A 560 7.81 7.48 7.10
C THR A 560 7.02 8.77 7.38
N SER A 561 7.70 9.85 7.84
CA SER A 561 7.07 11.15 8.07
C SER A 561 6.60 11.80 6.77
N ALA A 562 5.63 12.71 6.87
CA ALA A 562 5.18 13.50 5.73
C ALA A 562 6.33 14.26 5.08
N LYS A 563 6.38 14.24 3.76
CA LYS A 563 7.41 14.91 2.98
C LYS A 563 6.93 16.26 2.48
N PRO A 564 7.85 17.26 2.37
CA PRO A 564 7.50 18.54 1.75
C PRO A 564 6.92 18.36 0.36
N ILE A 565 5.88 19.12 0.06
CA ILE A 565 5.19 19.10 -1.23
C ILE A 565 5.70 20.28 -2.04
N HIS A 566 6.39 20.01 -3.14
CA HIS A 566 7.11 21.00 -3.92
C HIS A 566 6.50 21.24 -5.31
N TRP A 567 5.21 21.64 -5.37
CA TRP A 567 4.59 21.99 -6.66
C TRP A 567 5.22 23.20 -7.33
N GLU A 568 5.87 24.10 -6.56
CA GLU A 568 6.63 25.24 -7.07
C GLU A 568 7.84 24.80 -7.95
N TYR A 569 8.28 23.56 -7.85
CA TYR A 569 9.31 23.02 -8.75
C TYR A 569 8.89 23.03 -10.21
N TYR A 570 7.60 22.96 -10.50
CA TYR A 570 7.08 23.07 -11.85
C TYR A 570 7.26 24.47 -12.46
N ASP A 571 7.46 25.50 -11.64
CA ASP A 571 7.70 26.89 -12.07
C ASP A 571 9.20 27.15 -12.32
N ASP A 572 10.12 26.29 -11.86
CA ASP A 572 11.55 26.37 -12.18
C ASP A 572 11.83 25.86 -13.60
N ALA A 573 12.50 26.67 -14.42
CA ALA A 573 12.72 26.34 -15.84
C ALA A 573 13.51 25.05 -16.08
N SER A 574 14.50 24.75 -15.22
CA SER A 574 15.34 23.54 -15.35
C SER A 574 14.54 22.28 -14.99
N ARG A 575 13.75 22.34 -13.91
CA ARG A 575 12.91 21.24 -13.44
C ARG A 575 11.72 21.01 -14.39
N LYS A 576 11.10 22.09 -14.88
CA LYS A 576 10.08 21.98 -15.91
C LYS A 576 10.65 21.38 -17.20
N GLY A 577 11.89 21.72 -17.57
CA GLY A 577 12.59 21.10 -18.69
C GLY A 577 12.78 19.58 -18.52
N LEU A 578 12.95 19.10 -17.29
CA LEU A 578 12.98 17.67 -17.00
C LEU A 578 11.59 17.04 -17.18
N TYR A 579 10.52 17.65 -16.64
CA TYR A 579 9.13 17.23 -16.89
C TYR A 579 8.82 17.15 -18.38
N ASP A 580 9.14 18.21 -19.15
CA ASP A 580 8.91 18.26 -20.59
C ASP A 580 9.70 17.16 -21.34
N THR A 581 10.86 16.78 -20.81
CA THR A 581 11.67 15.65 -21.32
C THR A 581 10.93 14.33 -21.09
N TYR A 582 10.42 14.06 -19.89
CA TYR A 582 9.62 12.88 -19.60
C TYR A 582 8.38 12.82 -20.50
N ALA A 583 7.60 13.89 -20.55
CA ALA A 583 6.39 13.95 -21.38
C ALA A 583 6.68 13.63 -22.85
N LYS A 584 7.76 14.19 -23.41
CA LYS A 584 8.15 13.95 -24.79
C LYS A 584 8.66 12.52 -25.05
N LEU A 585 9.35 11.92 -24.07
CA LEU A 585 9.77 10.52 -24.15
C LEU A 585 8.56 9.58 -24.13
N LEU A 586 7.56 9.86 -23.28
CA LEU A 586 6.34 9.07 -23.20
C LEU A 586 5.45 9.26 -24.43
N GLU A 587 5.31 10.49 -24.95
CA GLU A 587 4.66 10.74 -26.24
C GLU A 587 5.32 9.91 -27.35
N PHE A 588 6.65 9.93 -27.43
CA PHE A 588 7.40 9.11 -28.39
C PHE A 588 7.11 7.62 -28.22
N ARG A 589 7.18 7.10 -26.98
CA ARG A 589 6.93 5.69 -26.67
C ARG A 589 5.55 5.24 -27.15
N PHE A 590 4.50 5.97 -26.76
CA PHE A 590 3.12 5.60 -27.08
C PHE A 590 2.70 5.91 -28.53
N SER A 591 3.44 6.78 -29.22
CA SER A 591 3.26 7.01 -30.65
C SER A 591 3.89 5.93 -31.54
N HIS A 592 4.79 5.10 -30.98
CA HIS A 592 5.51 4.06 -31.72
C HIS A 592 5.38 2.68 -31.03
N PRO A 593 4.16 2.18 -30.74
CA PRO A 593 3.95 1.00 -29.93
C PRO A 593 4.61 -0.27 -30.53
N SER A 594 4.78 -0.34 -31.85
CA SER A 594 5.46 -1.44 -32.51
C SER A 594 6.92 -1.59 -32.07
N LEU A 595 7.61 -0.50 -31.74
CA LEU A 595 9.00 -0.51 -31.28
C LEU A 595 9.16 -0.94 -29.82
N PHE A 596 8.06 -0.97 -29.07
CA PHE A 596 8.03 -1.42 -27.67
C PHE A 596 7.30 -2.75 -27.49
N ALA A 597 6.93 -3.41 -28.57
CA ALA A 597 6.28 -4.71 -28.58
C ALA A 597 7.28 -5.86 -28.46
N SER A 598 6.83 -7.04 -28.06
CA SER A 598 7.67 -8.26 -27.97
C SER A 598 8.25 -8.73 -29.31
N SER A 599 7.69 -8.24 -30.43
CA SER A 599 8.20 -8.51 -31.80
C SER A 599 9.38 -7.63 -32.21
N ALA A 600 9.68 -6.57 -31.44
CA ALA A 600 10.80 -5.67 -31.70
C ALA A 600 12.14 -6.33 -31.34
N THR A 601 13.17 -6.02 -32.11
CA THR A 601 14.55 -6.37 -31.75
C THR A 601 15.16 -5.19 -31.00
N PHE A 602 15.52 -5.43 -29.75
CA PHE A 602 16.09 -4.40 -28.87
C PHE A 602 17.52 -4.76 -28.44
N THR A 603 18.41 -3.77 -28.52
CA THR A 603 19.80 -3.90 -28.08
C THR A 603 20.14 -2.74 -27.16
N ILE A 604 20.79 -3.04 -26.03
CA ILE A 604 21.23 -2.07 -25.06
C ILE A 604 22.74 -2.12 -24.87
N GLU A 605 23.39 -1.00 -25.11
CA GLU A 605 24.81 -0.75 -24.90
C GLU A 605 24.98 0.26 -23.77
N ALA A 606 24.76 -0.19 -22.53
CA ALA A 606 24.74 0.67 -21.34
C ALA A 606 25.44 -0.01 -20.14
N GLY A 607 26.56 -0.68 -20.42
CA GLY A 607 27.37 -1.38 -19.42
C GLY A 607 28.06 -0.44 -18.45
N SER A 608 28.51 -0.99 -17.31
CA SER A 608 29.24 -0.26 -16.26
C SER A 608 30.48 0.45 -16.79
N GLY A 609 30.65 1.70 -16.36
CA GLY A 609 31.84 2.52 -16.70
C GLY A 609 31.81 3.16 -18.09
N TRP A 610 30.77 2.88 -18.90
CA TRP A 610 30.69 3.45 -20.24
C TRP A 610 30.27 4.91 -20.20
N THR A 611 31.06 5.79 -20.82
CA THR A 611 30.78 7.24 -20.90
C THR A 611 29.75 7.56 -22.00
N GLN A 612 29.83 6.89 -23.15
CA GLN A 612 28.78 6.89 -24.15
C GLN A 612 27.97 5.61 -24.00
N ARG A 613 26.63 5.72 -23.95
CA ARG A 613 25.69 4.61 -23.96
C ARG A 613 24.70 4.75 -25.09
N ALA A 614 24.13 3.62 -25.52
CA ALA A 614 23.18 3.60 -26.63
C ALA A 614 22.06 2.55 -26.43
N LEU A 615 20.89 2.86 -26.97
CA LEU A 615 19.78 1.91 -27.19
C LEU A 615 19.49 1.86 -28.69
N TYR A 616 19.25 0.67 -29.18
CA TYR A 616 18.83 0.40 -30.55
C TYR A 616 17.57 -0.43 -30.55
N CYS A 617 16.58 0.00 -31.30
CA CYS A 617 15.36 -0.77 -31.48
C CYS A 617 14.94 -0.79 -32.94
N THR A 618 14.51 -1.98 -33.39
CA THR A 618 13.98 -2.15 -34.76
C THR A 618 12.75 -3.07 -34.75
N ASN A 619 11.78 -2.75 -35.60
CA ASN A 619 10.67 -3.65 -35.90
C ASN A 619 10.26 -3.46 -37.37
N GLY A 620 10.45 -4.50 -38.18
CA GLY A 620 10.28 -4.42 -39.63
C GLY A 620 11.24 -3.40 -40.26
N GLY A 621 10.68 -2.36 -40.88
CA GLY A 621 11.45 -1.25 -41.46
C GLY A 621 11.61 -0.04 -40.58
N ASP A 622 10.98 -0.02 -39.40
CA ASP A 622 11.02 1.06 -38.43
C ASP A 622 12.13 0.85 -37.41
N GLY A 623 12.63 1.93 -36.81
CA GLY A 623 13.60 1.84 -35.75
C GLY A 623 13.94 3.17 -35.09
N PHE A 624 14.44 3.09 -33.84
CA PHE A 624 15.03 4.23 -33.16
C PHE A 624 16.45 3.93 -32.69
N VAL A 625 17.23 5.00 -32.51
CA VAL A 625 18.55 4.98 -31.86
C VAL A 625 18.57 6.08 -30.81
N LEU A 626 18.91 5.71 -29.58
CA LEU A 626 19.23 6.66 -28.51
C LEU A 626 20.72 6.58 -28.23
N VAL A 627 21.41 7.74 -28.18
CA VAL A 627 22.79 7.84 -27.70
C VAL A 627 22.89 8.96 -26.66
N GLY A 628 23.73 8.77 -25.63
CA GLY A 628 23.84 9.73 -24.55
C GLY A 628 25.23 9.84 -23.93
N ASN A 629 25.57 11.07 -23.47
CA ASN A 629 26.81 11.40 -22.79
C ASN A 629 26.66 11.27 -21.27
N PHE A 630 27.13 10.18 -20.71
CA PHE A 630 27.18 9.94 -19.27
C PHE A 630 28.48 10.44 -18.62
N ASP A 631 29.47 10.86 -19.39
CA ASP A 631 30.67 11.50 -18.83
C ASP A 631 30.31 12.80 -18.09
N THR A 632 31.20 13.28 -17.26
CA THR A 632 31.15 14.61 -16.60
C THR A 632 31.84 15.72 -17.41
N LYS A 633 32.21 15.41 -18.64
CA LYS A 633 32.87 16.31 -19.61
C LYS A 633 32.12 16.30 -20.92
N ASN A 634 32.35 17.32 -21.75
CA ASN A 634 31.91 17.28 -23.13
C ASN A 634 32.60 16.12 -23.86
N SER A 635 31.87 15.44 -24.71
CA SER A 635 32.37 14.36 -25.55
C SER A 635 31.61 14.27 -26.86
N ASP A 636 32.25 13.71 -27.89
CA ASP A 636 31.55 13.37 -29.12
C ASP A 636 30.67 12.12 -28.88
N LEU A 637 29.42 12.16 -29.43
CA LEU A 637 28.55 11.02 -29.43
C LEU A 637 28.42 10.45 -30.84
N THR A 638 28.46 9.13 -30.94
CA THR A 638 28.30 8.43 -32.23
C THR A 638 27.06 7.55 -32.21
N ALA A 639 26.14 7.80 -33.14
CA ALA A 639 24.99 6.94 -33.39
C ALA A 639 25.23 6.09 -34.65
N TRP A 640 24.72 4.85 -34.62
CA TRP A 640 24.82 3.89 -35.71
C TRP A 640 23.45 3.45 -36.20
N PRO A 641 22.76 4.23 -37.06
CA PRO A 641 21.42 3.89 -37.55
C PRO A 641 21.41 2.52 -38.26
N PRO A 642 20.48 1.60 -37.89
CA PRO A 642 20.46 0.25 -38.43
C PRO A 642 20.06 0.18 -39.92
N PHE A 643 19.35 1.20 -40.42
CA PHE A 643 18.82 1.27 -41.80
C PHE A 643 19.32 2.48 -42.53
N GLY A 644 19.40 2.39 -43.87
CA GLY A 644 19.50 3.54 -44.77
C GLY A 644 18.24 4.39 -44.74
N GLY A 645 18.27 5.53 -45.46
CA GLY A 645 17.15 6.47 -45.53
C GLY A 645 17.28 7.64 -44.56
N LYS A 646 16.17 8.32 -44.30
CA LYS A 646 16.14 9.55 -43.50
C LYS A 646 15.86 9.27 -42.04
N TRP A 647 16.70 9.84 -41.17
CA TRP A 647 16.55 9.80 -39.72
C TRP A 647 16.27 11.18 -39.17
N LYS A 648 15.40 11.31 -38.20
CA LYS A 648 15.04 12.57 -37.54
C LYS A 648 15.40 12.46 -36.04
N ASP A 649 16.10 13.49 -35.53
CA ASP A 649 16.25 13.67 -34.09
C ASP A 649 14.92 14.21 -33.51
N VAL A 650 14.37 13.50 -32.56
CA VAL A 650 13.06 13.80 -31.95
C VAL A 650 13.09 15.12 -31.18
N PHE A 651 14.22 15.43 -30.51
CA PHE A 651 14.34 16.60 -29.64
C PHE A 651 14.78 17.85 -30.40
N THR A 652 15.69 17.74 -31.35
CA THR A 652 16.18 18.91 -32.13
C THR A 652 15.48 19.11 -33.46
N SER A 653 14.74 18.12 -33.94
CA SER A 653 14.12 18.06 -35.24
C SER A 653 15.07 18.04 -36.45
N ASN A 654 16.39 17.96 -36.21
CA ASN A 654 17.39 17.80 -37.26
C ASN A 654 17.18 16.47 -38.01
N THR A 655 17.56 16.44 -39.29
CA THR A 655 17.46 15.24 -40.11
C THR A 655 18.80 14.86 -40.70
N TYR A 656 19.00 13.56 -40.84
CA TYR A 656 20.23 12.94 -41.32
C TYR A 656 19.89 11.91 -42.39
N ASP A 657 20.56 11.97 -43.55
CA ASP A 657 20.38 11.00 -44.62
C ASP A 657 21.46 9.92 -44.54
N MET A 658 21.03 8.66 -44.34
CA MET A 658 21.91 7.50 -44.22
C MET A 658 21.95 6.73 -45.57
N PRO A 659 23.13 6.26 -45.99
CA PRO A 659 23.25 5.48 -47.20
C PRO A 659 22.54 4.13 -47.06
N GLU A 660 21.94 3.65 -48.18
CA GLU A 660 21.32 2.32 -48.18
C GLU A 660 22.36 1.22 -47.99
N ASN A 661 23.56 1.41 -48.52
CA ASN A 661 24.68 0.48 -48.38
C ASN A 661 25.92 1.22 -47.83
N GLY A 662 26.71 0.54 -47.00
CA GLY A 662 27.93 1.08 -46.40
C GLY A 662 27.75 1.53 -44.95
N GLU A 663 28.68 2.36 -44.50
CA GLU A 663 28.71 2.80 -43.09
C GLU A 663 27.60 3.85 -42.85
N ARG A 664 26.80 3.63 -41.80
CA ARG A 664 25.75 4.53 -41.32
C ARG A 664 26.16 5.09 -40.00
N LYS A 665 26.74 6.27 -39.99
CA LYS A 665 27.31 6.92 -38.83
C LYS A 665 26.85 8.37 -38.73
N ILE A 666 26.40 8.78 -37.56
CA ILE A 666 26.11 10.18 -37.20
C ILE A 666 27.00 10.53 -36.02
N VAL A 667 27.78 11.61 -36.15
CA VAL A 667 28.60 12.13 -35.04
C VAL A 667 28.02 13.44 -34.58
N PHE A 668 27.75 13.53 -33.29
CA PHE A 668 27.40 14.77 -32.60
C PHE A 668 28.65 15.24 -31.83
N SER A 669 29.21 16.36 -32.24
CA SER A 669 30.47 16.84 -31.67
C SER A 669 30.23 17.71 -30.44
N ASP A 670 31.20 17.63 -29.50
CA ASP A 670 31.28 18.46 -28.30
C ASP A 670 29.97 18.49 -27.46
N CYS A 671 29.33 17.34 -27.32
CA CYS A 671 28.07 17.21 -26.55
C CYS A 671 28.36 17.40 -25.04
N PRO A 672 27.73 18.39 -24.37
CA PRO A 672 27.82 18.55 -22.92
C PRO A 672 27.41 17.28 -22.15
N GLN A 673 27.87 17.18 -20.90
CA GLN A 673 27.40 16.10 -20.00
C GLN A 673 25.88 16.10 -19.87
N GLY A 674 25.27 14.91 -19.86
CA GLY A 674 23.80 14.77 -19.78
C GLY A 674 23.08 14.94 -21.12
N THR A 675 23.77 15.31 -22.20
CA THR A 675 23.15 15.39 -23.55
C THR A 675 22.83 14.00 -24.08
N PHE A 676 21.68 13.91 -24.76
CA PHE A 676 21.32 12.72 -25.53
C PHE A 676 20.66 13.11 -26.87
N HIS A 677 20.69 12.18 -27.81
CA HIS A 677 20.02 12.28 -29.11
C HIS A 677 19.15 11.05 -29.34
N LEU A 678 17.86 11.27 -29.57
CA LEU A 678 16.88 10.22 -29.91
C LEU A 678 16.53 10.34 -31.40
N LEU A 679 17.00 9.39 -32.16
CA LEU A 679 16.80 9.33 -33.60
C LEU A 679 15.70 8.34 -33.96
N ILE A 680 14.74 8.73 -34.80
CA ILE A 680 13.68 7.88 -35.38
C ILE A 680 13.82 7.82 -36.89
N LYS A 681 13.67 6.65 -37.47
CA LYS A 681 13.58 6.49 -38.91
C LYS A 681 12.29 7.13 -39.45
N LYS A 682 12.39 7.95 -40.51
CA LYS A 682 11.24 8.54 -41.25
C LYS A 682 10.81 7.69 -42.43
#